data_eb166c9089b5d5d7b2645a3ee598003b
#
_entry.id   eb166c9089b5d5d7b2645a3ee598003b
#
_cell.length_a   1.000
_cell.length_b   1.000
_cell.length_c   1.000
_cell.angle_alpha   90.00
_cell.angle_beta   90.00
_cell.angle_gamma   90.00
#
_symmetry.space_group_name_H-M   'P 1'
#
loop_
_entity.id
_entity.type
_entity.pdbx_description
1 polymer ?
#
loop_
_entity_poly.entity_id
_entity_poly.type
_entity_poly.pdbx_seq_one_letter_code
_entity_poly.pdbx_strand_id
1 'polypeptide(L)'
;MEHVLEQTGYTDVAKAYILYRKQREKIRNMNSTILDYKDVVNSYVKVEDWRVKENSTVTYSVGGLILSNSGAVTANYWLSEIYDQEIAEAHRNADIHIHDLSMLTGYCAGWSLKQLLMEGLGGITGKITSSPAKHLSVLCNQMVNFLGIMQNEWAGAQAFSSFDTYLAPFVKADNLSYPEVKKCIESFIYGVNTPSRWGTQAPFSNITLDWTVPDDMAEMNAIVGGRETDFKYKDCKKEMDLINKAFIETMIEGDANGRGFQYPIPTYSITNEFDWSDTENNRLLFEMTSKYGTPYFSNYINSDMQPSDVRSMCCRLRLDLRELRKKTGGFFGSGESTGSVGVVTINMPRIAYQAKDEADFYARLDHMMDVSARSLKTKRQVITKLLNQGLYPYTKRYLGTFENHFSTIGLIGMNEAGLNARWVRKDMTHRECQEFTKNVLNHMRERLSDYQELYGDLYNLEATPAESTTYRLAKHDKQRYPDIITAGEEGDTPYYTNSSHLPVDYTEDVFDALDIQDELQTLYTSGTVFHAFLGEKMPDWKAAANLVRTVAENYKLPYYTLSPTYSICKCHGYLIGEHFTCPICGEKAEVYSRITGYYRPVQNWNEGKTQEYKNRTNYNIGQSQLKHGVSRITADTRERTDIARTESSHQGKEKGGALTHLYLFTTKTCPNCVSAKEFLKGQDYQIIDAEERPDLAEKFGIMQAPTLVIVSDGIVQKFANASNIRRFVEQNHTSTVKA
;
A
#
# COMPACT_ATOMS: atom_id res chain seq x y z
N MET A 1 -9.46 -15.40 47.14
CA MET A 1 -8.80 -16.44 48.01
C MET A 1 -7.42 -15.97 48.43
N GLU A 2 -6.56 -15.46 47.57
CA GLU A 2 -5.22 -14.94 47.90
C GLU A 2 -5.26 -13.82 48.95
N HIS A 3 -6.08 -12.83 48.76
CA HIS A 3 -6.27 -11.71 49.70
C HIS A 3 -6.84 -12.16 51.06
N VAL A 4 -7.68 -13.20 51.08
CA VAL A 4 -8.26 -13.73 52.30
C VAL A 4 -7.21 -14.50 53.09
N LEU A 5 -6.34 -15.27 52.42
CA LEU A 5 -5.24 -16.01 53.04
C LEU A 5 -4.16 -15.08 53.61
N GLU A 6 -3.87 -13.93 52.92
CA GLU A 6 -2.98 -12.90 53.43
C GLU A 6 -3.55 -12.20 54.67
N GLN A 7 -4.83 -11.81 54.62
CA GLN A 7 -5.49 -11.12 55.73
C GLN A 7 -5.69 -12.01 56.97
N THR A 8 -5.73 -13.33 56.80
CA THR A 8 -5.87 -14.28 57.90
C THR A 8 -4.55 -14.81 58.45
N GLY A 9 -3.40 -14.24 57.97
CA GLY A 9 -2.07 -14.58 58.52
C GLY A 9 -1.41 -15.84 57.91
N TYR A 10 -2.04 -16.45 56.89
CA TYR A 10 -1.49 -17.62 56.20
C TYR A 10 -0.67 -17.25 54.96
N THR A 11 0.32 -16.40 55.14
CA THR A 11 1.15 -15.83 54.06
C THR A 11 1.91 -16.87 53.24
N ASP A 12 2.40 -17.92 53.89
CA ASP A 12 3.13 -19.00 53.21
C ASP A 12 2.20 -19.90 52.37
N VAL A 13 0.94 -20.09 52.83
CA VAL A 13 -0.08 -20.80 52.07
C VAL A 13 -0.54 -19.97 50.86
N ALA A 14 -0.67 -18.66 51.03
CA ALA A 14 -0.97 -17.75 49.93
C ALA A 14 0.13 -17.79 48.85
N LYS A 15 1.39 -17.72 49.26
CA LYS A 15 2.57 -17.85 48.33
C LYS A 15 2.56 -19.18 47.59
N ALA A 16 2.36 -20.29 48.34
CA ALA A 16 2.32 -21.62 47.74
C ALA A 16 1.15 -21.76 46.73
N TYR A 17 0.00 -21.17 47.04
CA TYR A 17 -1.17 -21.16 46.16
C TYR A 17 -0.94 -20.32 44.88
N ILE A 18 -0.29 -19.15 44.98
CA ILE A 18 0.07 -18.32 43.84
C ILE A 18 1.06 -19.07 42.93
N LEU A 19 2.09 -19.69 43.51
CA LEU A 19 3.05 -20.50 42.77
C LEU A 19 2.39 -21.70 42.08
N TYR A 20 1.48 -22.39 42.76
CA TYR A 20 0.70 -23.49 42.20
C TYR A 20 -0.19 -23.04 41.03
N ARG A 21 -0.89 -21.93 41.18
CA ARG A 21 -1.69 -21.33 40.08
C ARG A 21 -0.83 -21.02 38.87
N LYS A 22 0.29 -20.29 39.04
CA LYS A 22 1.24 -19.99 37.97
C LYS A 22 1.79 -21.25 37.30
N GLN A 23 2.08 -22.28 38.07
CA GLN A 23 2.58 -23.55 37.56
C GLN A 23 1.49 -24.29 36.76
N ARG A 24 0.24 -24.30 37.23
CA ARG A 24 -0.91 -24.87 36.50
C ARG A 24 -1.29 -24.10 35.25
N GLU A 25 -1.16 -22.79 35.28
CA GLU A 25 -1.35 -21.92 34.11
C GLU A 25 -0.27 -22.18 33.06
N LYS A 26 0.99 -22.30 33.49
CA LYS A 26 2.11 -22.67 32.63
C LYS A 26 1.92 -24.06 32.00
N ILE A 27 1.45 -25.04 32.74
CA ILE A 27 1.15 -26.40 32.24
C ILE A 27 -0.03 -26.36 31.25
N ARG A 28 -1.07 -25.57 31.48
CA ARG A 28 -2.18 -25.41 30.55
C ARG A 28 -1.71 -24.76 29.24
N ASN A 29 -0.90 -23.73 29.35
CA ASN A 29 -0.32 -23.04 28.16
C ASN A 29 0.62 -23.99 27.41
N MET A 30 1.43 -24.78 28.08
CA MET A 30 2.26 -25.80 27.44
C MET A 30 1.42 -26.90 26.77
N ASN A 31 0.33 -27.36 27.39
CA ASN A 31 -0.54 -28.36 26.78
C ASN A 31 -1.29 -27.81 25.56
N SER A 32 -1.73 -26.52 25.58
CA SER A 32 -2.29 -25.88 24.41
C SER A 32 -1.27 -25.72 23.30
N THR A 33 -0.03 -25.38 23.62
CA THR A 33 1.08 -25.25 22.66
C THR A 33 1.40 -26.58 21.94
N ILE A 34 1.36 -27.71 22.65
CA ILE A 34 1.64 -29.03 22.08
C ILE A 34 0.50 -29.52 21.18
N LEU A 35 -0.76 -29.24 21.54
CA LEU A 35 -1.93 -29.53 20.70
C LEU A 35 -1.96 -28.67 19.42
N ASP A 36 -1.67 -27.39 19.56
CA ASP A 36 -1.63 -26.44 18.44
C ASP A 36 -0.53 -26.76 17.42
N TYR A 37 0.59 -27.35 17.83
CA TYR A 37 1.67 -27.74 16.92
C TYR A 37 1.20 -28.71 15.82
N LYS A 38 0.46 -29.73 16.20
CA LYS A 38 -0.06 -30.74 15.27
C LYS A 38 -1.09 -30.13 14.32
N ASP A 39 -1.93 -29.24 14.85
CA ASP A 39 -2.95 -28.53 14.06
C ASP A 39 -2.30 -27.50 13.12
N VAL A 40 -1.26 -26.78 13.54
CA VAL A 40 -0.50 -25.85 12.68
C VAL A 40 0.11 -26.58 11.49
N VAL A 41 0.78 -27.72 11.71
CA VAL A 41 1.37 -28.53 10.63
C VAL A 41 0.28 -29.06 9.69
N ASN A 42 -0.79 -29.63 10.24
CA ASN A 42 -1.88 -30.21 9.46
C ASN A 42 -2.62 -29.15 8.64
N SER A 43 -2.92 -27.98 9.21
CA SER A 43 -3.61 -26.90 8.51
C SER A 43 -2.80 -26.37 7.33
N TYR A 44 -1.47 -26.24 7.47
CA TYR A 44 -0.60 -25.89 6.37
C TYR A 44 -0.57 -26.97 5.28
N VAL A 45 -0.36 -28.23 5.66
CA VAL A 45 -0.27 -29.35 4.70
C VAL A 45 -1.56 -29.56 3.93
N LYS A 46 -2.72 -29.35 4.57
CA LYS A 46 -4.03 -29.48 3.94
C LYS A 46 -4.48 -28.22 3.19
N VAL A 47 -3.70 -27.14 3.24
CA VAL A 47 -4.05 -25.82 2.66
C VAL A 47 -5.37 -25.27 3.20
N GLU A 48 -5.75 -25.67 4.43
CA GLU A 48 -6.99 -25.23 5.09
C GLU A 48 -6.84 -23.87 5.79
N ASP A 49 -5.62 -23.48 6.15
CA ASP A 49 -5.36 -22.20 6.80
C ASP A 49 -5.27 -21.08 5.76
N TRP A 50 -6.17 -20.09 5.86
CA TRP A 50 -6.16 -18.90 5.01
C TRP A 50 -4.83 -18.12 5.06
N ARG A 51 -4.09 -18.21 6.17
CA ARG A 51 -2.76 -17.61 6.35
C ARG A 51 -1.72 -18.19 5.38
N VAL A 52 -1.92 -19.39 4.86
CA VAL A 52 -1.08 -19.97 3.80
C VAL A 52 -1.18 -19.15 2.51
N LYS A 53 -2.30 -18.44 2.32
CA LYS A 53 -2.55 -17.56 1.19
C LYS A 53 -2.25 -16.09 1.50
N GLU A 54 -2.04 -15.72 2.75
CA GLU A 54 -1.96 -14.34 3.22
C GLU A 54 -0.73 -13.60 2.71
N ASN A 55 0.42 -14.25 2.64
CA ASN A 55 1.66 -13.68 2.11
C ASN A 55 2.02 -14.32 0.78
N SER A 56 1.63 -13.70 -0.31
CA SER A 56 1.74 -14.21 -1.67
C SER A 56 3.14 -14.50 -2.16
N THR A 57 4.14 -13.97 -1.50
CA THR A 57 5.52 -14.26 -1.80
C THR A 57 5.97 -15.62 -1.23
N VAL A 58 5.18 -16.21 -0.32
CA VAL A 58 5.43 -17.55 0.22
C VAL A 58 4.59 -18.56 -0.56
N THR A 59 5.23 -19.29 -1.46
CA THR A 59 4.58 -20.39 -2.17
C THR A 59 4.37 -21.58 -1.23
N TYR A 60 3.32 -22.39 -1.48
CA TYR A 60 3.15 -23.67 -0.81
C TYR A 60 4.36 -24.56 -1.06
N SER A 61 5.21 -24.71 -0.04
CA SER A 61 6.53 -25.35 -0.16
C SER A 61 7.04 -25.81 1.21
N VAL A 62 8.08 -26.62 1.21
CA VAL A 62 8.76 -27.03 2.46
C VAL A 62 9.31 -25.80 3.22
N GLY A 63 9.89 -24.82 2.51
CA GLY A 63 10.34 -23.57 3.13
C GLY A 63 9.19 -22.80 3.78
N GLY A 64 8.04 -22.71 3.08
CA GLY A 64 6.83 -22.11 3.64
C GLY A 64 6.30 -22.83 4.87
N LEU A 65 6.34 -24.16 4.90
CA LEU A 65 5.99 -24.97 6.08
C LEU A 65 6.91 -24.64 7.28
N ILE A 66 8.23 -24.54 7.04
CA ILE A 66 9.20 -24.18 8.07
C ILE A 66 8.90 -22.79 8.64
N LEU A 67 8.66 -21.81 7.76
CA LEU A 67 8.32 -20.44 8.19
C LEU A 67 7.00 -20.39 8.98
N SER A 68 5.97 -21.10 8.53
CA SER A 68 4.67 -21.18 9.20
C SER A 68 4.81 -21.77 10.61
N ASN A 69 5.50 -22.89 10.74
CA ASN A 69 5.71 -23.55 12.03
C ASN A 69 6.56 -22.69 12.98
N SER A 70 7.67 -22.14 12.49
CA SER A 70 8.53 -21.25 13.27
C SER A 70 7.75 -19.99 13.70
N GLY A 71 6.97 -19.43 12.80
CA GLY A 71 6.14 -18.25 13.07
C GLY A 71 5.09 -18.50 14.16
N ALA A 72 4.39 -19.64 14.12
CA ALA A 72 3.40 -20.00 15.13
C ALA A 72 4.03 -20.17 16.53
N VAL A 73 5.20 -20.82 16.62
CA VAL A 73 5.94 -20.97 17.88
C VAL A 73 6.40 -19.61 18.41
N THR A 74 6.92 -18.75 17.54
CA THR A 74 7.39 -17.40 17.92
C THR A 74 6.24 -16.52 18.39
N ALA A 75 5.11 -16.54 17.69
CA ALA A 75 3.92 -15.79 18.08
C ALA A 75 3.39 -16.23 19.46
N ASN A 76 3.36 -17.54 19.69
CA ASN A 76 2.98 -18.05 21.02
C ASN A 76 3.97 -17.60 22.09
N TYR A 77 5.28 -17.59 21.81
CA TYR A 77 6.30 -17.14 22.75
C TYR A 77 6.12 -15.64 23.11
N TRP A 78 5.82 -14.76 22.12
CA TRP A 78 5.46 -13.38 22.39
C TRP A 78 4.29 -13.26 23.36
N LEU A 79 3.20 -14.01 23.10
CA LEU A 79 1.93 -13.89 23.80
C LEU A 79 1.87 -14.63 25.14
N SER A 80 2.81 -15.54 25.44
CA SER A 80 2.82 -16.31 26.68
C SER A 80 3.97 -15.99 27.63
N GLU A 81 5.14 -15.58 27.09
CA GLU A 81 6.35 -15.42 27.88
C GLU A 81 6.86 -13.95 27.91
N ILE A 82 6.58 -13.16 26.86
CA ILE A 82 7.09 -11.79 26.74
C ILE A 82 6.06 -10.75 27.17
N TYR A 83 4.88 -10.77 26.59
CA TYR A 83 3.82 -9.82 26.91
C TYR A 83 3.12 -10.19 28.20
N ASP A 84 2.68 -9.17 28.95
CA ASP A 84 1.78 -9.39 30.08
C ASP A 84 0.42 -9.92 29.62
N GLN A 85 -0.36 -10.43 30.58
CA GLN A 85 -1.63 -11.08 30.31
C GLN A 85 -2.62 -10.13 29.59
N GLU A 86 -2.67 -8.86 29.97
CA GLU A 86 -3.59 -7.89 29.41
C GLU A 86 -3.29 -7.63 27.94
N ILE A 87 -2.03 -7.43 27.57
CA ILE A 87 -1.58 -7.25 26.17
C ILE A 87 -1.91 -8.50 25.36
N ALA A 88 -1.59 -9.68 25.88
CA ALA A 88 -1.83 -10.94 25.19
C ALA A 88 -3.33 -11.20 24.98
N GLU A 89 -4.17 -10.94 25.98
CA GLU A 89 -5.62 -11.07 25.88
C GLU A 89 -6.24 -10.05 24.92
N ALA A 90 -5.82 -8.79 24.95
CA ALA A 90 -6.28 -7.77 24.01
C ALA A 90 -6.02 -8.19 22.56
N HIS A 91 -4.85 -8.78 22.27
CA HIS A 91 -4.57 -9.32 20.94
C HIS A 91 -5.42 -10.54 20.60
N ARG A 92 -5.50 -11.53 21.52
CA ARG A 92 -6.26 -12.78 21.30
C ARG A 92 -7.75 -12.50 21.12
N ASN A 93 -8.29 -11.58 21.91
CA ASN A 93 -9.69 -11.17 21.86
C ASN A 93 -10.02 -10.24 20.69
N ALA A 94 -9.03 -9.83 19.90
CA ALA A 94 -9.18 -8.89 18.78
C ALA A 94 -9.61 -7.47 19.17
N ASP A 95 -9.28 -7.01 20.38
CA ASP A 95 -9.39 -5.60 20.76
C ASP A 95 -8.30 -4.77 20.06
N ILE A 96 -7.13 -5.39 19.89
CA ILE A 96 -6.01 -4.88 19.10
C ILE A 96 -5.43 -5.99 18.20
N HIS A 97 -4.63 -5.57 17.21
CA HIS A 97 -3.80 -6.49 16.45
C HIS A 97 -2.33 -6.08 16.57
N ILE A 98 -1.51 -6.93 17.18
CA ILE A 98 -0.06 -6.78 17.21
C ILE A 98 0.48 -7.44 15.95
N HIS A 99 1.17 -6.68 15.11
CA HIS A 99 1.71 -7.18 13.84
C HIS A 99 3.01 -7.98 14.03
N ASP A 100 3.28 -8.88 13.09
CA ASP A 100 4.55 -9.60 12.94
C ASP A 100 5.02 -10.41 14.15
N LEU A 101 4.08 -10.98 14.88
CA LEU A 101 4.39 -11.89 15.99
C LEU A 101 5.13 -13.15 15.54
N SER A 102 5.14 -13.47 14.25
CA SER A 102 5.84 -14.62 13.67
C SER A 102 7.36 -14.51 13.71
N MET A 103 7.90 -13.31 14.00
CA MET A 103 9.34 -13.06 14.07
C MET A 103 9.71 -12.31 15.37
N LEU A 104 10.85 -12.68 15.94
CA LEU A 104 11.38 -12.03 17.14
C LEU A 104 12.32 -10.87 16.72
N THR A 105 11.78 -9.86 16.05
CA THR A 105 12.56 -8.75 15.47
C THR A 105 11.72 -7.50 15.27
N GLY A 106 12.34 -6.44 14.69
CA GLY A 106 11.68 -5.21 14.28
C GLY A 106 10.77 -5.39 13.07
N TYR A 107 9.92 -4.39 12.81
CA TYR A 107 8.95 -4.42 11.71
C TYR A 107 9.63 -4.12 10.38
N CYS A 108 10.03 -2.88 10.14
CA CYS A 108 10.61 -2.47 8.87
C CYS A 108 11.72 -1.43 9.05
N ALA A 109 12.62 -1.33 8.06
CA ALA A 109 13.75 -0.42 8.12
C ALA A 109 14.07 0.23 6.77
N GLY A 110 14.42 1.52 6.81
CA GLY A 110 15.16 2.19 5.76
C GLY A 110 16.67 2.12 6.04
N TRP A 111 17.43 1.98 4.99
CA TRP A 111 18.88 1.81 5.06
C TRP A 111 19.59 2.93 4.29
N SER A 112 20.67 3.43 4.85
CA SER A 112 21.50 4.40 4.17
C SER A 112 22.27 3.74 3.02
N LEU A 113 21.88 4.07 1.79
CA LEU A 113 22.63 3.65 0.61
C LEU A 113 24.05 4.26 0.62
N LYS A 114 24.20 5.50 1.12
CA LYS A 114 25.49 6.14 1.32
C LYS A 114 26.45 5.31 2.18
N GLN A 115 25.94 4.70 3.27
CA GLN A 115 26.75 3.84 4.12
C GLN A 115 27.25 2.61 3.35
N LEU A 116 26.38 1.97 2.54
CA LEU A 116 26.79 0.84 1.70
C LEU A 116 27.83 1.26 0.66
N LEU A 117 27.70 2.45 0.06
CA LEU A 117 28.68 3.01 -0.89
C LEU A 117 30.05 3.27 -0.26
N MET A 118 30.08 3.75 0.99
CA MET A 118 31.31 4.08 1.71
C MET A 118 32.01 2.86 2.28
N GLU A 119 31.26 1.87 2.76
CA GLU A 119 31.79 0.79 3.59
C GLU A 119 31.73 -0.60 2.90
N GLY A 120 30.96 -0.73 1.83
CA GLY A 120 30.73 -2.02 1.18
C GLY A 120 29.78 -2.93 1.99
N LEU A 121 29.70 -4.21 1.62
CA LEU A 121 28.83 -5.19 2.26
C LEU A 121 29.62 -6.17 3.11
N GLY A 122 29.36 -6.19 4.43
CA GLY A 122 29.98 -7.11 5.36
C GLY A 122 30.51 -6.44 6.64
N GLY A 123 31.75 -6.73 7.02
CA GLY A 123 32.33 -6.20 8.27
C GLY A 123 31.88 -6.94 9.54
N ILE A 124 31.32 -8.16 9.37
CA ILE A 124 30.84 -9.02 10.45
C ILE A 124 31.83 -10.18 10.61
N THR A 125 32.27 -10.39 11.86
CA THR A 125 33.24 -11.45 12.18
C THR A 125 32.76 -12.82 11.69
N GLY A 126 33.61 -13.51 10.94
CA GLY A 126 33.30 -14.83 10.40
C GLY A 126 32.39 -14.86 9.17
N LYS A 127 32.06 -13.70 8.61
CA LYS A 127 31.28 -13.58 7.37
C LYS A 127 32.14 -12.97 6.25
N ILE A 128 31.78 -13.27 5.01
CA ILE A 128 32.43 -12.68 3.82
C ILE A 128 32.18 -11.18 3.81
N THR A 129 33.22 -10.40 3.50
CA THR A 129 33.16 -8.94 3.37
C THR A 129 33.48 -8.55 1.93
N SER A 130 32.63 -7.73 1.34
CA SER A 130 32.83 -7.13 0.02
C SER A 130 33.22 -5.65 0.22
N SER A 131 34.32 -5.23 -0.40
CA SER A 131 34.75 -3.82 -0.37
C SER A 131 33.73 -2.90 -1.04
N PRO A 132 33.81 -1.58 -0.82
CA PRO A 132 32.97 -0.60 -1.53
C PRO A 132 32.98 -0.84 -3.05
N ALA A 133 31.78 -0.80 -3.63
CA ALA A 133 31.61 -1.02 -5.07
C ALA A 133 32.30 0.09 -5.87
N LYS A 134 33.05 -0.28 -6.91
CA LYS A 134 33.65 0.65 -7.87
C LYS A 134 32.86 0.75 -9.16
N HIS A 135 32.03 -0.27 -9.45
CA HIS A 135 31.26 -0.41 -10.69
C HIS A 135 29.78 -0.60 -10.40
N LEU A 136 28.91 -0.10 -11.28
CA LEU A 136 27.45 -0.20 -11.13
C LEU A 136 26.96 -1.64 -10.94
N SER A 137 27.49 -2.60 -11.70
CA SER A 137 27.11 -4.01 -11.58
C SER A 137 27.43 -4.61 -10.22
N VAL A 138 28.56 -4.22 -9.61
CA VAL A 138 28.96 -4.67 -8.27
C VAL A 138 28.02 -4.06 -7.21
N LEU A 139 27.69 -2.77 -7.34
CA LEU A 139 26.75 -2.10 -6.45
C LEU A 139 25.37 -2.76 -6.50
N CYS A 140 24.84 -3.00 -7.69
CA CYS A 140 23.55 -3.71 -7.88
C CYS A 140 23.56 -5.07 -7.18
N ASN A 141 24.64 -5.84 -7.31
CA ASN A 141 24.78 -7.13 -6.64
C ASN A 141 24.87 -7.00 -5.12
N GLN A 142 25.62 -5.99 -4.61
CA GLN A 142 25.70 -5.73 -3.16
C GLN A 142 24.32 -5.35 -2.60
N MET A 143 23.53 -4.52 -3.29
CA MET A 143 22.17 -4.16 -2.87
C MET A 143 21.22 -5.36 -2.83
N VAL A 144 21.24 -6.24 -3.84
CA VAL A 144 20.44 -7.47 -3.85
C VAL A 144 20.77 -8.34 -2.64
N ASN A 145 22.08 -8.59 -2.41
CA ASN A 145 22.52 -9.41 -1.28
C ASN A 145 22.20 -8.74 0.07
N PHE A 146 22.35 -7.43 0.19
CA PHE A 146 22.00 -6.68 1.38
C PHE A 146 20.52 -6.84 1.73
N LEU A 147 19.62 -6.61 0.78
CA LEU A 147 18.18 -6.76 0.98
C LEU A 147 17.81 -8.21 1.31
N GLY A 148 18.43 -9.18 0.63
CA GLY A 148 18.25 -10.60 0.92
C GLY A 148 18.69 -11.02 2.32
N ILE A 149 19.77 -10.42 2.85
CA ILE A 149 20.22 -10.64 4.22
C ILE A 149 19.26 -9.98 5.21
N MET A 150 18.92 -8.71 4.99
CA MET A 150 18.12 -7.93 5.94
C MET A 150 16.71 -8.47 6.14
N GLN A 151 16.09 -9.07 5.12
CA GLN A 151 14.79 -9.73 5.30
C GLN A 151 14.83 -10.92 6.28
N ASN A 152 16.00 -11.46 6.63
CA ASN A 152 16.12 -12.49 7.66
C ASN A 152 16.26 -11.90 9.07
N GLU A 153 16.63 -10.62 9.18
CA GLU A 153 16.75 -9.90 10.45
C GLU A 153 15.55 -8.96 10.72
N TRP A 154 14.63 -8.77 9.74
CA TRP A 154 13.47 -7.89 9.83
C TRP A 154 12.22 -8.58 9.31
N ALA A 155 11.07 -8.25 9.90
CA ALA A 155 9.80 -8.90 9.54
C ALA A 155 9.20 -8.33 8.24
N GLY A 156 9.24 -7.02 8.07
CA GLY A 156 8.62 -6.29 6.97
C GLY A 156 9.61 -5.76 5.93
N ALA A 157 9.22 -4.66 5.28
CA ALA A 157 9.93 -4.12 4.14
C ALA A 157 11.28 -3.48 4.50
N GLN A 158 12.16 -3.51 3.50
CA GLN A 158 13.47 -2.88 3.51
C GLN A 158 13.51 -1.82 2.40
N ALA A 159 14.03 -0.63 2.68
CA ALA A 159 14.03 0.47 1.72
C ALA A 159 15.41 1.10 1.54
N PHE A 160 15.70 1.50 0.29
CA PHE A 160 16.77 2.43 -0.04
C PHE A 160 16.19 3.74 -0.56
N SER A 161 16.70 4.87 -0.05
CA SER A 161 16.31 6.20 -0.53
C SER A 161 17.28 6.71 -1.60
N SER A 162 16.79 7.66 -2.44
CA SER A 162 17.61 8.36 -3.45
C SER A 162 18.37 7.40 -4.37
N PHE A 163 17.68 6.34 -4.81
CA PHE A 163 18.28 5.26 -5.59
C PHE A 163 18.94 5.77 -6.88
N ASP A 164 18.22 6.56 -7.66
CA ASP A 164 18.70 7.13 -8.92
C ASP A 164 19.84 8.14 -8.71
N THR A 165 19.76 8.96 -7.66
CA THR A 165 20.80 9.93 -7.30
C THR A 165 22.11 9.24 -6.91
N TYR A 166 22.05 8.19 -6.08
CA TYR A 166 23.25 7.48 -5.63
C TYR A 166 23.89 6.56 -6.66
N LEU A 167 23.10 6.04 -7.64
CA LEU A 167 23.60 5.15 -8.68
C LEU A 167 24.20 5.91 -9.87
N ALA A 168 23.71 7.10 -10.19
CA ALA A 168 24.13 7.90 -11.34
C ALA A 168 25.66 8.14 -11.39
N PRO A 169 26.37 8.42 -10.27
CA PRO A 169 27.82 8.59 -10.26
C PRO A 169 28.60 7.41 -10.82
N PHE A 170 28.12 6.17 -10.65
CA PHE A 170 28.79 4.97 -11.17
C PHE A 170 28.70 4.88 -12.69
N VAL A 171 27.55 5.30 -13.27
CA VAL A 171 27.37 5.40 -14.73
C VAL A 171 28.35 6.41 -15.31
N LYS A 172 28.52 7.58 -14.63
CA LYS A 172 29.43 8.63 -15.03
C LYS A 172 30.89 8.21 -14.92
N ALA A 173 31.28 7.62 -13.79
CA ALA A 173 32.66 7.21 -13.53
C ALA A 173 33.17 6.15 -14.53
N ASP A 174 32.32 5.20 -14.90
CA ASP A 174 32.65 4.14 -15.85
C ASP A 174 32.29 4.53 -17.32
N ASN A 175 31.68 5.71 -17.55
CA ASN A 175 31.18 6.15 -18.86
C ASN A 175 30.32 5.08 -19.55
N LEU A 176 29.38 4.47 -18.80
CA LEU A 176 28.57 3.35 -19.29
C LEU A 176 27.58 3.80 -20.36
N SER A 177 27.46 2.98 -21.40
CA SER A 177 26.41 3.11 -22.40
C SER A 177 25.05 2.65 -21.84
N TYR A 178 23.96 3.11 -22.47
CA TYR A 178 22.61 2.71 -22.03
C TYR A 178 22.38 1.20 -21.94
N PRO A 179 22.80 0.37 -22.94
CA PRO A 179 22.65 -1.10 -22.81
C PRO A 179 23.39 -1.71 -21.61
N GLU A 180 24.54 -1.16 -21.22
CA GLU A 180 25.28 -1.61 -20.05
C GLU A 180 24.56 -1.21 -18.75
N VAL A 181 24.03 0.00 -18.67
CA VAL A 181 23.20 0.46 -17.55
C VAL A 181 21.94 -0.43 -17.43
N LYS A 182 21.24 -0.65 -18.55
CA LYS A 182 20.02 -1.49 -18.56
C LYS A 182 20.31 -2.89 -18.04
N LYS A 183 21.38 -3.53 -18.48
CA LYS A 183 21.79 -4.86 -18.00
C LYS A 183 22.06 -4.90 -16.50
N CYS A 184 22.66 -3.87 -15.93
CA CYS A 184 22.90 -3.80 -14.48
C CYS A 184 21.58 -3.67 -13.72
N ILE A 185 20.67 -2.80 -14.17
CA ILE A 185 19.37 -2.56 -13.53
C ILE A 185 18.44 -3.78 -13.67
N GLU A 186 18.43 -4.45 -14.84
CA GLU A 186 17.73 -5.73 -15.01
C GLU A 186 18.21 -6.77 -14.00
N SER A 187 19.53 -6.91 -13.85
CA SER A 187 20.12 -7.85 -12.88
C SER A 187 19.68 -7.54 -11.46
N PHE A 188 19.59 -6.27 -11.09
CA PHE A 188 19.09 -5.84 -9.79
C PHE A 188 17.60 -6.21 -9.61
N ILE A 189 16.74 -5.88 -10.60
CA ILE A 189 15.30 -6.14 -10.53
C ILE A 189 15.02 -7.64 -10.43
N TYR A 190 15.64 -8.45 -11.29
CA TYR A 190 15.51 -9.91 -11.20
C TYR A 190 16.02 -10.46 -9.87
N GLY A 191 17.15 -9.92 -9.38
CA GLY A 191 17.74 -10.33 -8.11
C GLY A 191 16.81 -10.12 -6.91
N VAL A 192 16.15 -8.97 -6.83
CA VAL A 192 15.20 -8.67 -5.73
C VAL A 192 13.84 -9.35 -5.88
N ASN A 193 13.53 -9.93 -7.04
CA ASN A 193 12.32 -10.74 -7.24
C ASN A 193 12.59 -12.25 -7.10
N THR A 194 13.87 -12.64 -6.92
CA THR A 194 14.23 -14.03 -6.68
C THR A 194 14.04 -14.39 -5.20
N PRO A 195 13.33 -15.48 -4.88
CA PRO A 195 13.14 -15.90 -3.49
C PRO A 195 14.47 -16.18 -2.78
N SER A 196 14.74 -15.50 -1.68
CA SER A 196 15.98 -15.64 -0.89
C SER A 196 15.76 -16.14 0.52
N ARG A 197 14.65 -15.78 1.20
CA ARG A 197 14.30 -16.32 2.51
C ARG A 197 13.79 -17.74 2.37
N TRP A 198 14.62 -18.72 2.76
CA TRP A 198 14.30 -20.17 2.67
C TRP A 198 13.82 -20.60 1.29
N GLY A 199 14.19 -19.86 0.23
CA GLY A 199 13.74 -20.13 -1.12
C GLY A 199 12.24 -19.94 -1.37
N THR A 200 11.54 -19.20 -0.51
CA THR A 200 10.08 -19.05 -0.58
C THR A 200 9.61 -17.60 -0.71
N GLN A 201 10.40 -16.63 -0.25
CA GLN A 201 10.04 -15.22 -0.23
C GLN A 201 11.12 -14.35 -0.84
N ALA A 202 10.75 -13.51 -1.80
CA ALA A 202 11.59 -12.44 -2.30
C ALA A 202 11.70 -11.30 -1.26
N PRO A 203 12.81 -10.53 -1.25
CA PRO A 203 12.94 -9.38 -0.36
C PRO A 203 11.82 -8.36 -0.62
N PHE A 204 11.00 -8.10 0.38
CA PHE A 204 10.02 -7.01 0.31
C PHE A 204 10.78 -5.70 0.35
N SER A 205 10.98 -5.11 -0.82
CA SER A 205 11.88 -3.98 -1.00
C SER A 205 11.21 -2.77 -1.63
N ASN A 206 11.62 -1.58 -1.17
CA ASN A 206 11.22 -0.28 -1.71
C ASN A 206 12.44 0.52 -2.14
N ILE A 207 12.28 1.35 -3.15
CA ILE A 207 13.24 2.40 -3.49
C ILE A 207 12.52 3.73 -3.65
N THR A 208 13.17 4.82 -3.25
CA THR A 208 12.74 6.15 -3.66
C THR A 208 13.62 6.66 -4.80
N LEU A 209 12.98 7.32 -5.74
CA LEU A 209 13.59 7.91 -6.91
C LEU A 209 13.32 9.41 -6.85
N ASP A 210 14.41 10.18 -6.83
CA ASP A 210 14.32 11.61 -6.65
C ASP A 210 13.87 12.35 -7.94
N TRP A 211 14.14 11.78 -9.11
CA TRP A 211 13.87 12.34 -10.44
C TRP A 211 14.67 13.60 -10.75
N THR A 212 14.80 14.46 -9.76
CA THR A 212 15.66 15.65 -9.75
C THR A 212 16.60 15.54 -8.56
N VAL A 213 17.88 15.86 -8.75
CA VAL A 213 18.86 15.75 -7.67
C VAL A 213 18.44 16.68 -6.50
N PRO A 214 18.26 16.14 -5.29
CA PRO A 214 17.83 16.96 -4.16
C PRO A 214 18.83 18.08 -3.82
N ASP A 215 18.33 19.27 -3.45
CA ASP A 215 19.14 20.46 -3.19
C ASP A 215 20.24 20.24 -2.16
N ASP A 216 19.96 19.47 -1.11
CA ASP A 216 20.90 19.18 -0.04
C ASP A 216 21.98 18.18 -0.45
N MET A 217 21.79 17.44 -1.57
CA MET A 217 22.80 16.57 -2.16
C MET A 217 23.50 17.21 -3.36
N ALA A 218 22.88 18.17 -4.02
CA ALA A 218 23.32 18.70 -5.30
C ALA A 218 24.79 19.19 -5.28
N GLU A 219 25.17 19.90 -4.24
CA GLU A 219 26.53 20.47 -4.08
C GLU A 219 27.54 19.52 -3.39
N MET A 220 27.09 18.32 -2.98
CA MET A 220 27.99 17.31 -2.38
C MET A 220 28.79 16.59 -3.46
N ASN A 221 30.04 16.25 -3.16
CA ASN A 221 30.85 15.38 -4.02
C ASN A 221 30.20 13.99 -4.06
N ALA A 222 30.10 13.41 -5.26
CA ALA A 222 29.58 12.09 -5.44
C ALA A 222 30.52 11.02 -4.87
N ILE A 223 29.97 9.85 -4.51
CA ILE A 223 30.74 8.76 -3.88
C ILE A 223 30.81 7.58 -4.84
N VAL A 224 32.04 7.13 -5.14
CA VAL A 224 32.32 5.90 -5.92
C VAL A 224 33.52 5.18 -5.30
N GLY A 225 33.43 3.88 -5.11
CA GLY A 225 34.52 3.09 -4.56
C GLY A 225 34.91 3.41 -3.12
N GLY A 226 33.98 3.90 -2.33
CA GLY A 226 34.18 4.31 -0.94
C GLY A 226 34.91 5.64 -0.77
N ARG A 227 34.95 6.46 -1.81
CA ARG A 227 35.66 7.76 -1.81
C ARG A 227 34.82 8.80 -2.54
N GLU A 228 34.97 10.06 -2.12
CA GLU A 228 34.46 11.20 -2.84
C GLU A 228 35.17 11.36 -4.19
N THR A 229 34.39 11.69 -5.21
CA THR A 229 34.87 12.01 -6.57
C THR A 229 35.16 13.50 -6.70
N ASP A 230 35.72 13.91 -7.84
CA ASP A 230 35.96 15.31 -8.22
C ASP A 230 34.72 15.99 -8.85
N PHE A 231 33.62 15.28 -9.02
CA PHE A 231 32.33 15.80 -9.53
C PHE A 231 31.23 15.64 -8.48
N LYS A 232 30.19 16.46 -8.62
CA LYS A 232 29.07 16.55 -7.69
C LYS A 232 27.86 15.73 -8.17
N TYR A 233 26.90 15.45 -7.26
CA TYR A 233 25.68 14.75 -7.64
C TYR A 233 24.89 15.51 -8.70
N LYS A 234 24.81 16.85 -8.65
CA LYS A 234 24.15 17.66 -9.69
C LYS A 234 24.74 17.49 -11.11
N ASP A 235 26.01 17.10 -11.19
CA ASP A 235 26.69 16.87 -12.48
C ASP A 235 26.34 15.52 -13.12
N CYS A 236 25.51 14.72 -12.46
CA CYS A 236 25.13 13.36 -12.86
C CYS A 236 23.67 13.25 -13.36
N LYS A 237 22.99 14.36 -13.67
CA LYS A 237 21.58 14.34 -14.09
C LYS A 237 21.33 13.47 -15.33
N LYS A 238 22.22 13.53 -16.31
CA LYS A 238 22.14 12.72 -17.53
C LYS A 238 22.21 11.23 -17.23
N GLU A 239 23.09 10.84 -16.33
CA GLU A 239 23.29 9.47 -15.92
C GLU A 239 22.13 8.99 -15.04
N MET A 240 21.55 9.86 -14.22
CA MET A 240 20.31 9.61 -13.47
C MET A 240 19.15 9.32 -14.42
N ASP A 241 19.04 10.04 -15.53
CA ASP A 241 18.01 9.80 -16.54
C ASP A 241 18.18 8.42 -17.21
N LEU A 242 19.42 7.96 -17.43
CA LEU A 242 19.68 6.61 -17.94
C LEU A 242 19.28 5.52 -16.93
N ILE A 243 19.52 5.73 -15.63
CA ILE A 243 19.08 4.82 -14.56
C ILE A 243 17.56 4.73 -14.53
N ASN A 244 16.87 5.88 -14.53
CA ASN A 244 15.41 5.92 -14.53
C ASN A 244 14.82 5.27 -15.77
N LYS A 245 15.35 5.54 -16.96
CA LYS A 245 14.93 4.90 -18.21
C LYS A 245 15.07 3.38 -18.13
N ALA A 246 16.25 2.89 -17.72
CA ALA A 246 16.52 1.46 -17.62
C ALA A 246 15.59 0.75 -16.61
N PHE A 247 15.35 1.39 -15.46
CA PHE A 247 14.45 0.88 -14.43
C PHE A 247 13.02 0.78 -14.95
N ILE A 248 12.50 1.86 -15.53
CA ILE A 248 11.11 1.93 -15.97
C ILE A 248 10.85 0.97 -17.13
N GLU A 249 11.74 0.93 -18.14
CA GLU A 249 11.60 -0.01 -19.26
C GLU A 249 11.56 -1.46 -18.78
N THR A 250 12.47 -1.85 -17.88
CA THR A 250 12.49 -3.21 -17.32
C THR A 250 11.19 -3.53 -16.58
N MET A 251 10.67 -2.56 -15.80
CA MET A 251 9.39 -2.74 -15.10
C MET A 251 8.19 -2.84 -16.03
N ILE A 252 8.21 -2.15 -17.19
CA ILE A 252 7.16 -2.23 -18.22
C ILE A 252 7.22 -3.55 -18.99
N GLU A 253 8.42 -4.03 -19.29
CA GLU A 253 8.64 -5.29 -20.01
C GLU A 253 8.12 -6.48 -19.18
N GLY A 254 8.35 -6.46 -17.87
CA GLY A 254 7.98 -7.55 -16.98
C GLY A 254 8.91 -8.77 -17.14
N ASP A 255 8.50 -9.91 -16.56
CA ASP A 255 9.22 -11.16 -16.69
C ASP A 255 9.02 -11.82 -18.08
N ALA A 256 9.67 -12.97 -18.31
CA ALA A 256 9.57 -13.72 -19.57
C ALA A 256 8.13 -14.16 -19.94
N ASN A 257 7.17 -14.08 -19.02
CA ASN A 257 5.76 -14.38 -19.22
C ASN A 257 4.88 -13.12 -19.30
N GLY A 258 5.50 -11.93 -19.24
CA GLY A 258 4.79 -10.64 -19.21
C GLY A 258 4.18 -10.29 -17.85
N ARG A 259 4.58 -10.95 -16.75
CA ARG A 259 4.19 -10.56 -15.40
C ARG A 259 4.96 -9.31 -14.98
N GLY A 260 4.26 -8.34 -14.43
CA GLY A 260 4.91 -7.20 -13.78
C GLY A 260 5.73 -7.64 -12.57
N PHE A 261 6.91 -7.03 -12.38
CA PHE A 261 7.72 -7.24 -11.19
C PHE A 261 7.03 -6.65 -9.95
N GLN A 262 7.08 -7.37 -8.83
CA GLN A 262 6.51 -6.92 -7.56
C GLN A 262 7.46 -5.97 -6.83
N TYR A 263 8.75 -6.18 -6.96
CA TYR A 263 9.82 -5.48 -6.27
C TYR A 263 10.89 -4.96 -7.23
N PRO A 264 11.63 -3.90 -6.82
CA PRO A 264 11.32 -3.04 -5.69
C PRO A 264 10.08 -2.19 -5.98
N ILE A 265 9.32 -1.83 -4.94
CA ILE A 265 8.22 -0.87 -5.09
C ILE A 265 8.82 0.52 -5.27
N PRO A 266 8.62 1.20 -6.41
CA PRO A 266 9.20 2.51 -6.64
C PRO A 266 8.30 3.62 -6.11
N THR A 267 8.90 4.61 -5.48
CA THR A 267 8.25 5.86 -5.10
C THR A 267 8.96 7.02 -5.77
N TYR A 268 8.23 7.80 -6.54
CA TYR A 268 8.75 8.99 -7.21
C TYR A 268 8.40 10.26 -6.43
N SER A 269 9.39 11.13 -6.25
CA SER A 269 9.23 12.43 -5.61
C SER A 269 8.66 13.45 -6.60
N ILE A 270 7.47 13.96 -6.31
CA ILE A 270 6.84 15.03 -7.10
C ILE A 270 7.08 16.36 -6.39
N THR A 271 8.05 17.09 -6.89
CA THR A 271 8.48 18.41 -6.38
C THR A 271 8.05 19.54 -7.32
N ASN A 272 8.22 20.79 -6.89
CA ASN A 272 7.98 21.95 -7.76
C ASN A 272 8.88 21.98 -9.00
N GLU A 273 10.01 21.27 -8.96
CA GLU A 273 10.99 21.15 -10.05
C GLU A 273 10.72 19.97 -10.98
N PHE A 274 9.68 19.16 -10.71
CA PHE A 274 9.34 18.04 -11.56
C PHE A 274 8.98 18.52 -12.96
N ASP A 275 9.75 18.07 -13.95
CA ASP A 275 9.52 18.41 -15.36
C ASP A 275 8.33 17.62 -15.92
N TRP A 276 7.23 18.31 -16.20
CA TRP A 276 6.02 17.73 -16.79
C TRP A 276 6.02 17.75 -18.33
N SER A 277 7.12 18.14 -18.95
CA SER A 277 7.21 18.22 -20.41
C SER A 277 7.21 16.83 -21.07
N ASP A 278 7.01 16.80 -22.38
CA ASP A 278 6.96 15.57 -23.18
C ASP A 278 8.37 15.02 -23.42
N THR A 279 9.00 14.48 -22.37
CA THR A 279 10.28 13.78 -22.44
C THR A 279 10.08 12.26 -22.57
N GLU A 280 11.10 11.56 -23.07
CA GLU A 280 11.08 10.09 -23.16
C GLU A 280 10.84 9.43 -21.78
N ASN A 281 11.53 9.90 -20.74
CA ASN A 281 11.38 9.37 -19.39
C ASN A 281 9.99 9.62 -18.78
N ASN A 282 9.40 10.79 -19.04
CA ASN A 282 8.02 11.08 -18.61
C ASN A 282 7.01 10.16 -19.31
N ARG A 283 7.16 9.96 -20.62
CA ARG A 283 6.30 8.99 -21.33
C ARG A 283 6.40 7.60 -20.74
N LEU A 284 7.61 7.13 -20.48
CA LEU A 284 7.86 5.82 -19.87
C LEU A 284 7.29 5.72 -18.45
N LEU A 285 7.52 6.72 -17.58
CA LEU A 285 7.02 6.73 -16.20
C LEU A 285 5.49 6.63 -16.18
N PHE A 286 4.82 7.45 -16.97
CA PHE A 286 3.36 7.46 -16.97
C PHE A 286 2.75 6.33 -17.78
N GLU A 287 3.47 5.72 -18.73
CA GLU A 287 3.08 4.45 -19.36
C GLU A 287 3.13 3.30 -18.34
N MET A 288 4.20 3.19 -17.54
CA MET A 288 4.29 2.23 -16.43
C MET A 288 3.16 2.44 -15.42
N THR A 289 2.87 3.69 -15.09
CA THR A 289 1.77 4.05 -14.18
C THR A 289 0.42 3.64 -14.76
N SER A 290 0.18 3.93 -16.03
CA SER A 290 -1.05 3.59 -16.75
C SER A 290 -1.27 2.09 -16.86
N LYS A 291 -0.21 1.33 -17.18
CA LYS A 291 -0.27 -0.11 -17.49
C LYS A 291 -0.36 -0.98 -16.24
N TYR A 292 0.54 -0.78 -15.29
CA TYR A 292 0.69 -1.64 -14.12
C TYR A 292 0.35 -0.93 -12.80
N GLY A 293 0.31 0.40 -12.78
CA GLY A 293 0.11 1.16 -11.54
C GLY A 293 1.20 0.93 -10.50
N THR A 294 2.40 0.54 -10.93
CA THR A 294 3.49 0.15 -10.03
C THR A 294 3.96 1.30 -9.15
N PRO A 295 4.17 2.54 -9.68
CA PRO A 295 4.74 3.62 -8.90
C PRO A 295 3.77 4.18 -7.86
N TYR A 296 4.36 4.62 -6.76
CA TYR A 296 3.77 5.57 -5.83
C TYR A 296 4.34 6.97 -6.09
N PHE A 297 3.59 7.98 -5.71
CA PHE A 297 3.97 9.38 -5.82
C PHE A 297 3.96 10.04 -4.45
N SER A 298 5.11 10.59 -4.04
CA SER A 298 5.23 11.45 -2.87
C SER A 298 5.01 12.89 -3.28
N ASN A 299 4.02 13.55 -2.70
CA ASN A 299 3.64 14.92 -3.02
C ASN A 299 4.42 15.91 -2.14
N TYR A 300 5.28 16.71 -2.77
CA TYR A 300 6.01 17.82 -2.13
C TYR A 300 5.62 19.18 -2.69
N ILE A 301 4.63 19.25 -3.63
CA ILE A 301 4.15 20.51 -4.20
C ILE A 301 3.23 21.22 -3.20
N ASN A 302 2.22 20.53 -2.70
CA ASN A 302 1.17 21.11 -1.85
C ASN A 302 1.14 20.51 -0.44
N SER A 303 2.17 19.77 -0.05
CA SER A 303 2.27 19.20 1.29
C SER A 303 3.16 20.04 2.20
N ASP A 304 2.98 19.92 3.51
CA ASP A 304 3.79 20.62 4.53
C ASP A 304 5.21 20.07 4.68
N MET A 305 5.63 19.10 3.83
CA MET A 305 6.91 18.41 3.93
C MET A 305 7.86 18.76 2.81
N GLN A 306 9.15 18.78 3.13
CA GLN A 306 10.23 18.93 2.16
C GLN A 306 10.83 17.56 1.80
N PRO A 307 11.38 17.38 0.59
CA PRO A 307 12.05 16.14 0.20
C PRO A 307 13.15 15.71 1.18
N SER A 308 13.83 16.67 1.80
CA SER A 308 14.84 16.43 2.84
C SER A 308 14.28 15.86 4.16
N ASP A 309 12.96 16.01 4.40
CA ASP A 309 12.31 15.52 5.63
C ASP A 309 11.90 14.04 5.53
N VAL A 310 11.95 13.45 4.35
CA VAL A 310 11.45 12.10 4.10
C VAL A 310 12.40 11.36 3.17
N ARG A 311 13.46 10.77 3.71
CA ARG A 311 14.42 10.04 2.89
C ARG A 311 14.36 8.53 2.99
N SER A 312 13.84 7.97 4.05
CA SER A 312 13.67 6.53 4.12
C SER A 312 12.21 6.17 4.18
N MET A 313 11.72 5.53 3.14
CA MET A 313 10.36 5.06 3.06
C MET A 313 10.35 3.55 3.00
N CYS A 314 9.82 2.99 4.07
CA CYS A 314 9.56 1.59 4.21
C CYS A 314 8.06 1.38 4.06
N CYS A 315 7.59 0.53 3.16
CA CYS A 315 6.18 0.11 3.06
C CYS A 315 5.14 1.24 3.23
N ARG A 316 5.31 2.37 2.53
CA ARG A 316 4.41 3.53 2.71
C ARG A 316 4.55 4.22 4.09
N LEU A 317 5.53 3.86 4.88
CA LEU A 317 5.90 4.60 6.07
C LEU A 317 6.60 5.89 5.64
N ARG A 318 5.80 6.91 5.39
CA ARG A 318 6.29 8.27 5.41
C ARG A 318 6.57 8.60 6.87
N LEU A 319 7.83 8.67 7.22
CA LEU A 319 8.24 9.06 8.56
C LEU A 319 8.48 10.56 8.57
N ASP A 320 7.70 11.26 9.37
CA ASP A 320 7.95 12.67 9.63
C ASP A 320 9.22 12.81 10.49
N LEU A 321 10.31 13.17 9.83
CA LEU A 321 11.62 13.32 10.46
C LEU A 321 11.76 14.61 11.30
N ARG A 322 10.75 15.48 11.32
CA ARG A 322 10.81 16.73 12.11
C ARG A 322 10.99 16.44 13.57
N GLU A 323 10.34 15.40 14.10
CA GLU A 323 10.55 14.96 15.50
C GLU A 323 11.94 14.35 15.71
N LEU A 324 12.44 13.60 14.75
CA LEU A 324 13.78 13.03 14.81
C LEU A 324 14.86 14.13 14.80
N ARG A 325 14.71 15.15 13.97
CA ARG A 325 15.63 16.31 13.90
C ARG A 325 15.66 17.10 15.20
N LYS A 326 14.53 17.26 15.88
CA LYS A 326 14.50 17.90 17.21
C LYS A 326 15.34 17.15 18.23
N LYS A 327 15.32 15.80 18.20
CA LYS A 327 16.11 14.95 19.13
C LYS A 327 17.60 14.91 18.78
N THR A 328 17.95 14.84 17.50
CA THR A 328 19.34 14.59 17.06
C THR A 328 20.16 15.86 16.80
N GLY A 329 19.58 17.04 16.99
CA GLY A 329 20.29 18.31 16.76
C GLY A 329 20.74 18.55 15.32
N GLY A 330 20.10 17.90 14.34
CA GLY A 330 20.37 18.12 12.92
C GLY A 330 21.59 17.37 12.37
N PHE A 331 22.04 16.30 13.01
CA PHE A 331 23.17 15.49 12.50
C PHE A 331 22.84 14.89 11.13
N PHE A 332 23.67 15.16 10.14
CA PHE A 332 23.59 14.62 8.78
C PHE A 332 23.60 13.09 8.80
N GLY A 333 22.62 12.47 8.11
CA GLY A 333 22.54 11.01 7.94
C GLY A 333 21.56 10.28 8.86
N SER A 334 21.03 10.91 9.92
CA SER A 334 20.07 10.26 10.84
C SER A 334 18.72 9.97 10.19
N GLY A 335 18.34 10.71 9.13
CA GLY A 335 17.09 10.50 8.40
C GLY A 335 17.08 9.32 7.43
N GLU A 336 18.25 8.81 7.04
CA GLU A 336 18.36 7.68 6.09
C GLU A 336 18.24 6.31 6.77
N SER A 337 18.45 6.23 8.09
CA SER A 337 18.46 4.98 8.87
C SER A 337 17.37 5.00 9.94
N THR A 338 16.12 4.95 9.50
CA THR A 338 14.93 4.94 10.37
C THR A 338 13.93 3.89 9.92
N GLY A 339 12.91 3.64 10.71
CA GLY A 339 11.87 2.65 10.41
C GLY A 339 10.91 2.50 11.58
N SER A 340 10.34 1.31 11.74
CA SER A 340 9.44 0.98 12.84
C SER A 340 9.88 -0.30 13.55
N VAL A 341 9.92 -0.27 14.88
CA VAL A 341 10.20 -1.46 15.71
C VAL A 341 9.00 -2.41 15.77
N GLY A 342 7.80 -1.89 15.58
CA GLY A 342 6.56 -2.66 15.61
C GLY A 342 5.34 -1.82 15.39
N VAL A 343 4.27 -2.47 14.96
CA VAL A 343 2.96 -1.87 14.69
C VAL A 343 1.90 -2.55 15.52
N VAL A 344 1.01 -1.77 16.09
CA VAL A 344 -0.21 -2.24 16.76
C VAL A 344 -1.41 -1.50 16.19
N THR A 345 -2.42 -2.23 15.72
CA THR A 345 -3.64 -1.67 15.15
C THR A 345 -4.80 -1.83 16.12
N ILE A 346 -5.51 -0.73 16.41
CA ILE A 346 -6.65 -0.69 17.33
C ILE A 346 -7.95 -0.96 16.56
N ASN A 347 -8.83 -1.76 17.15
CA ASN A 347 -10.15 -2.10 16.62
C ASN A 347 -11.18 -1.00 16.98
N MET A 348 -11.31 0.02 16.15
CA MET A 348 -12.18 1.16 16.41
C MET A 348 -13.68 0.80 16.36
N PRO A 349 -14.17 -0.04 15.42
CA PRO A 349 -15.58 -0.45 15.40
C PRO A 349 -16.05 -1.10 16.70
N ARG A 350 -15.23 -1.98 17.30
CA ARG A 350 -15.57 -2.61 18.58
C ARG A 350 -15.65 -1.60 19.72
N ILE A 351 -14.70 -0.67 19.81
CA ILE A 351 -14.73 0.39 20.82
C ILE A 351 -16.02 1.19 20.69
N ALA A 352 -16.37 1.62 19.48
CA ALA A 352 -17.57 2.40 19.20
C ALA A 352 -18.87 1.63 19.51
N TYR A 353 -18.91 0.33 19.17
CA TYR A 353 -20.06 -0.53 19.47
C TYR A 353 -20.31 -0.69 20.97
N GLN A 354 -19.24 -0.88 21.74
CA GLN A 354 -19.31 -1.08 23.19
C GLN A 354 -19.54 0.19 23.98
N ALA A 355 -19.17 1.36 23.44
CA ALA A 355 -19.26 2.62 24.12
C ALA A 355 -20.72 3.06 24.29
N LYS A 356 -21.02 3.60 25.46
CA LYS A 356 -22.36 4.13 25.81
C LYS A 356 -22.58 5.51 25.18
N ASP A 357 -21.53 6.30 25.17
CA ASP A 357 -21.46 7.67 24.67
C ASP A 357 -20.03 8.00 24.23
N GLU A 358 -19.83 9.22 23.75
CA GLU A 358 -18.53 9.67 23.25
C GLU A 358 -17.45 9.71 24.34
N ALA A 359 -17.80 10.07 25.58
CA ALA A 359 -16.84 10.07 26.69
C ALA A 359 -16.36 8.66 27.05
N ASP A 360 -17.26 7.66 27.08
CA ASP A 360 -16.92 6.24 27.29
C ASP A 360 -16.07 5.70 26.11
N PHE A 361 -16.31 6.20 24.90
CA PHE A 361 -15.49 5.85 23.73
C PHE A 361 -14.05 6.30 23.92
N TYR A 362 -13.80 7.57 24.28
CA TYR A 362 -12.43 8.05 24.49
C TYR A 362 -11.76 7.36 25.69
N ALA A 363 -12.46 7.09 26.76
CA ALA A 363 -11.91 6.34 27.90
C ALA A 363 -11.46 4.93 27.51
N ARG A 364 -12.21 4.23 26.64
CA ARG A 364 -11.85 2.91 26.10
C ARG A 364 -10.70 3.01 25.10
N LEU A 365 -10.70 4.03 24.25
CA LEU A 365 -9.63 4.29 23.31
C LEU A 365 -8.30 4.54 24.02
N ASP A 366 -8.30 5.40 25.05
CA ASP A 366 -7.13 5.67 25.88
C ASP A 366 -6.57 4.40 26.50
N HIS A 367 -7.46 3.56 27.05
CA HIS A 367 -7.02 2.27 27.60
C HIS A 367 -6.36 1.39 26.55
N MET A 368 -6.93 1.26 25.33
CA MET A 368 -6.33 0.46 24.27
C MET A 368 -5.03 1.09 23.74
N MET A 369 -4.92 2.41 23.73
CA MET A 369 -3.68 3.10 23.40
C MET A 369 -2.58 2.83 24.44
N ASP A 370 -2.92 2.85 25.73
CA ASP A 370 -1.99 2.53 26.82
C ASP A 370 -1.48 1.08 26.72
N VAL A 371 -2.35 0.12 26.44
CA VAL A 371 -2.00 -1.29 26.19
C VAL A 371 -1.09 -1.40 24.98
N SER A 372 -1.40 -0.70 23.90
CA SER A 372 -0.61 -0.70 22.64
C SER A 372 0.77 -0.08 22.86
N ALA A 373 0.86 1.07 23.53
CA ALA A 373 2.12 1.74 23.81
C ALA A 373 3.03 0.89 24.72
N ARG A 374 2.45 0.25 25.74
CA ARG A 374 3.17 -0.66 26.65
C ARG A 374 3.69 -1.89 25.89
N SER A 375 2.90 -2.46 24.98
CA SER A 375 3.33 -3.60 24.15
C SER A 375 4.53 -3.24 23.27
N LEU A 376 4.51 -2.05 22.66
CA LEU A 376 5.59 -1.54 21.82
C LEU A 376 6.86 -1.23 22.63
N LYS A 377 6.70 -0.69 23.84
CA LYS A 377 7.84 -0.50 24.78
C LYS A 377 8.47 -1.84 25.15
N THR A 378 7.67 -2.83 25.47
CA THR A 378 8.15 -4.19 25.77
C THR A 378 8.87 -4.78 24.56
N LYS A 379 8.29 -4.69 23.34
CA LYS A 379 8.92 -5.18 22.11
C LYS A 379 10.27 -4.50 21.87
N ARG A 380 10.34 -3.16 22.01
CA ARG A 380 11.59 -2.40 21.86
C ARG A 380 12.67 -2.86 22.83
N GLN A 381 12.33 -3.06 24.10
CA GLN A 381 13.26 -3.56 25.11
C GLN A 381 13.82 -4.93 24.75
N VAL A 382 12.96 -5.86 24.33
CA VAL A 382 13.36 -7.21 23.96
C VAL A 382 14.28 -7.22 22.76
N ILE A 383 13.90 -6.55 21.65
CA ILE A 383 14.72 -6.55 20.43
C ILE A 383 16.03 -5.79 20.64
N THR A 384 16.06 -4.73 21.46
CA THR A 384 17.30 -4.02 21.82
C THR A 384 18.25 -4.92 22.61
N LYS A 385 17.73 -5.70 23.57
CA LYS A 385 18.51 -6.70 24.30
C LYS A 385 19.11 -7.74 23.33
N LEU A 386 18.31 -8.25 22.40
CA LEU A 386 18.75 -9.24 21.42
C LEU A 386 19.75 -8.68 20.41
N LEU A 387 19.60 -7.41 19.99
CA LEU A 387 20.58 -6.69 19.18
C LEU A 387 21.94 -6.63 19.89
N ASN A 388 21.94 -6.30 21.17
CA ASN A 388 23.17 -6.22 21.98
C ASN A 388 23.79 -7.61 22.23
N GLN A 389 23.00 -8.66 22.24
CA GLN A 389 23.47 -10.04 22.31
C GLN A 389 23.96 -10.60 20.96
N GLY A 390 23.81 -9.83 19.86
CA GLY A 390 24.31 -10.22 18.53
C GLY A 390 23.36 -11.10 17.71
N LEU A 391 22.05 -11.17 18.06
CA LEU A 391 21.07 -11.95 17.30
C LEU A 391 20.85 -11.38 15.89
N TYR A 392 21.06 -10.06 15.72
CA TYR A 392 20.92 -9.34 14.44
C TYR A 392 22.26 -8.72 14.04
N PRO A 393 23.22 -9.51 13.53
CA PRO A 393 24.60 -9.05 13.32
C PRO A 393 24.71 -7.96 12.25
N TYR A 394 23.92 -8.04 11.16
CA TYR A 394 23.93 -7.03 10.12
C TYR A 394 23.20 -5.76 10.54
N THR A 395 22.05 -5.87 11.20
CA THR A 395 21.37 -4.72 11.82
C THR A 395 22.27 -4.02 12.83
N LYS A 396 23.00 -4.77 13.66
CA LYS A 396 23.98 -4.19 14.60
C LYS A 396 25.08 -3.42 13.89
N ARG A 397 25.55 -3.94 12.74
CA ARG A 397 26.61 -3.32 11.94
C ARG A 397 26.16 -2.04 11.25
N TYR A 398 24.99 -2.07 10.57
CA TYR A 398 24.53 -0.96 9.72
C TYR A 398 23.62 0.03 10.43
N LEU A 399 22.93 -0.36 11.47
CA LEU A 399 22.01 0.49 12.21
C LEU A 399 22.55 0.87 13.60
N GLY A 400 23.21 -0.07 14.28
CA GLY A 400 23.79 0.13 15.61
C GLY A 400 22.77 0.12 16.75
N THR A 401 21.71 0.92 16.68
CA THR A 401 20.64 1.04 17.68
C THR A 401 19.27 1.18 17.04
N PHE A 402 18.19 1.06 17.84
CA PHE A 402 16.81 1.34 17.42
C PHE A 402 16.31 2.73 17.86
N GLU A 403 17.18 3.63 18.30
CA GLU A 403 16.79 4.94 18.85
C GLU A 403 16.05 5.81 17.83
N ASN A 404 16.40 5.68 16.55
CA ASN A 404 15.77 6.41 15.46
C ASN A 404 14.55 5.69 14.85
N HIS A 405 14.11 4.58 15.45
CA HIS A 405 12.94 3.82 14.96
C HIS A 405 11.70 4.16 15.76
N PHE A 406 10.59 4.22 15.07
CA PHE A 406 9.29 4.55 15.67
C PHE A 406 8.63 3.32 16.29
N SER A 407 7.86 3.54 17.33
CA SER A 407 6.83 2.68 17.87
C SER A 407 5.51 3.12 17.25
N THR A 408 4.88 2.26 16.46
CA THR A 408 3.79 2.65 15.57
C THR A 408 2.44 2.16 16.11
N ILE A 409 1.50 3.09 16.33
CA ILE A 409 0.11 2.77 16.65
C ILE A 409 -0.75 3.16 15.47
N GLY A 410 -1.57 2.24 15.01
CA GLY A 410 -2.52 2.45 13.93
C GLY A 410 -3.95 2.13 14.33
N LEU A 411 -4.86 2.31 13.44
CA LEU A 411 -6.28 2.07 13.65
C LEU A 411 -6.94 1.48 12.39
N ILE A 412 -8.11 0.88 12.59
CA ILE A 412 -8.90 0.32 11.50
C ILE A 412 -10.38 0.59 11.70
N GLY A 413 -11.12 0.72 10.60
CA GLY A 413 -12.58 0.70 10.61
C GLY A 413 -13.24 1.98 11.13
N MET A 414 -12.67 3.18 10.89
CA MET A 414 -13.34 4.42 11.32
C MET A 414 -14.68 4.61 10.63
N ASN A 415 -14.86 4.12 9.41
CA ASN A 415 -16.16 4.09 8.74
C ASN A 415 -17.20 3.31 9.55
N GLU A 416 -16.88 2.08 9.94
CA GLU A 416 -17.76 1.21 10.73
C GLU A 416 -17.83 1.68 12.19
N ALA A 417 -16.81 2.36 12.71
CA ALA A 417 -16.88 3.01 14.03
C ALA A 417 -17.97 4.09 14.06
N GLY A 418 -18.04 4.93 13.01
CA GLY A 418 -19.12 5.92 12.88
C GLY A 418 -20.51 5.30 12.85
N LEU A 419 -20.68 4.19 12.11
CA LEU A 419 -21.94 3.45 12.03
C LEU A 419 -22.33 2.79 13.36
N ASN A 420 -21.37 2.27 14.12
CA ASN A 420 -21.61 1.61 15.41
C ASN A 420 -21.75 2.60 16.58
N ALA A 421 -21.16 3.80 16.49
CA ALA A 421 -21.24 4.85 17.49
C ALA A 421 -22.68 5.39 17.62
N ARG A 422 -23.31 5.20 18.79
CA ARG A 422 -24.72 5.56 19.03
C ARG A 422 -25.00 7.06 18.87
N TRP A 423 -23.98 7.89 19.07
CA TRP A 423 -24.04 9.36 18.96
C TRP A 423 -23.72 9.89 17.57
N VAL A 424 -23.22 9.03 16.64
CA VAL A 424 -22.91 9.39 15.25
C VAL A 424 -23.89 8.74 14.28
N ARG A 425 -23.94 7.41 14.23
CA ARG A 425 -24.81 6.60 13.34
C ARG A 425 -24.73 7.00 11.86
N LYS A 426 -23.53 7.37 11.43
CA LYS A 426 -23.22 7.78 10.05
C LYS A 426 -21.93 7.13 9.61
N ASP A 427 -21.82 6.87 8.32
CA ASP A 427 -20.61 6.40 7.67
C ASP A 427 -19.66 7.57 7.29
N MET A 428 -18.51 7.25 6.75
CA MET A 428 -17.46 8.22 6.39
C MET A 428 -17.87 9.18 5.26
N THR A 429 -18.95 8.93 4.55
CA THR A 429 -19.46 9.83 3.51
C THR A 429 -20.17 11.06 4.10
N HIS A 430 -20.52 11.01 5.38
CA HIS A 430 -21.21 12.07 6.10
C HIS A 430 -20.25 12.90 6.95
N ARG A 431 -20.51 14.20 6.99
CA ARG A 431 -19.66 15.16 7.71
C ARG A 431 -19.54 14.85 9.20
N GLU A 432 -20.60 14.37 9.84
CA GLU A 432 -20.60 14.00 11.25
C GLU A 432 -19.58 12.90 11.57
N CYS A 433 -19.46 11.89 10.69
CA CYS A 433 -18.46 10.85 10.85
C CYS A 433 -17.04 11.35 10.53
N GLN A 434 -16.91 12.24 9.55
CA GLN A 434 -15.63 12.87 9.23
C GLN A 434 -15.10 13.71 10.39
N GLU A 435 -15.95 14.55 11.02
CA GLU A 435 -15.59 15.34 12.20
C GLU A 435 -15.27 14.46 13.40
N PHE A 436 -16.06 13.42 13.65
CA PHE A 436 -15.75 12.41 14.67
C PHE A 436 -14.37 11.79 14.43
N THR A 437 -14.09 11.39 13.20
CA THR A 437 -12.80 10.81 12.81
C THR A 437 -11.63 11.78 13.02
N LYS A 438 -11.78 13.06 12.63
CA LYS A 438 -10.76 14.09 12.87
C LYS A 438 -10.46 14.26 14.36
N ASN A 439 -11.50 14.31 15.18
CA ASN A 439 -11.35 14.43 16.63
C ASN A 439 -10.60 13.23 17.21
N VAL A 440 -10.94 12.01 16.75
CA VAL A 440 -10.25 10.78 17.16
C VAL A 440 -8.78 10.80 16.75
N LEU A 441 -8.47 11.15 15.51
CA LEU A 441 -7.08 11.19 15.02
C LEU A 441 -6.24 12.24 15.77
N ASN A 442 -6.80 13.41 16.06
CA ASN A 442 -6.13 14.45 16.84
C ASN A 442 -5.90 13.99 18.27
N HIS A 443 -6.89 13.40 18.92
CA HIS A 443 -6.77 12.83 20.25
C HIS A 443 -5.66 11.78 20.32
N MET A 444 -5.62 10.84 19.35
CA MET A 444 -4.57 9.85 19.29
C MET A 444 -3.19 10.47 19.12
N ARG A 445 -3.05 11.54 18.31
CA ARG A 445 -1.78 12.27 18.14
C ARG A 445 -1.30 12.92 19.44
N GLU A 446 -2.20 13.52 20.22
CA GLU A 446 -1.89 14.07 21.53
C GLU A 446 -1.39 12.98 22.48
N ARG A 447 -2.09 11.84 22.55
CA ARG A 447 -1.68 10.70 23.37
C ARG A 447 -0.31 10.13 22.96
N LEU A 448 0.02 10.11 21.67
CA LEU A 448 1.33 9.68 21.21
C LEU A 448 2.46 10.61 21.69
N SER A 449 2.19 11.92 21.80
CA SER A 449 3.14 12.89 22.39
C SER A 449 3.36 12.60 23.87
N ASP A 450 2.32 12.24 24.61
CA ASP A 450 2.43 11.82 26.02
C ASP A 450 3.32 10.57 26.15
N TYR A 451 3.17 9.59 25.25
CA TYR A 451 4.02 8.38 25.29
C TYR A 451 5.47 8.68 24.91
N GLN A 452 5.72 9.62 23.99
CA GLN A 452 7.08 10.06 23.69
C GLN A 452 7.76 10.68 24.91
N GLU A 453 7.03 11.48 25.68
CA GLU A 453 7.54 12.05 26.93
C GLU A 453 7.73 10.97 28.00
N LEU A 454 6.77 10.08 28.19
CA LEU A 454 6.77 9.03 29.21
C LEU A 454 7.89 8.01 29.01
N TYR A 455 8.07 7.53 27.78
CA TYR A 455 8.98 6.42 27.47
C TYR A 455 10.32 6.86 26.88
N GLY A 456 10.43 8.12 26.42
CA GLY A 456 11.62 8.62 25.74
C GLY A 456 11.86 8.07 24.34
N ASP A 457 10.90 7.30 23.79
CA ASP A 457 10.96 6.68 22.47
C ASP A 457 10.18 7.51 21.43
N LEU A 458 10.41 7.25 20.14
CA LEU A 458 9.62 7.86 19.07
C LEU A 458 8.31 7.08 18.87
N TYR A 459 7.21 7.81 18.75
CA TYR A 459 5.88 7.25 18.43
C TYR A 459 5.29 7.94 17.22
N ASN A 460 4.54 7.22 16.41
CA ASN A 460 3.81 7.78 15.28
C ASN A 460 2.43 7.12 15.10
N LEU A 461 1.53 7.85 14.42
CA LEU A 461 0.20 7.41 14.06
C LEU A 461 0.19 6.91 12.61
N GLU A 462 -0.24 5.68 12.41
CA GLU A 462 -0.24 5.04 11.10
C GLU A 462 -1.66 4.82 10.56
N ALA A 463 -1.87 5.16 9.29
CA ALA A 463 -2.95 4.57 8.53
C ALA A 463 -2.55 3.13 8.16
N THR A 464 -2.82 2.18 9.03
CA THR A 464 -2.31 0.81 8.91
C THR A 464 -2.72 0.17 7.59
N PRO A 465 -1.77 -0.33 6.78
CA PRO A 465 -2.08 -1.13 5.60
C PRO A 465 -2.51 -2.53 6.00
N ALA A 466 -3.75 -2.65 6.44
CA ALA A 466 -4.25 -3.88 7.05
C ALA A 466 -4.85 -4.82 5.99
N GLU A 467 -4.16 -5.92 5.71
CA GLU A 467 -4.63 -6.97 4.80
C GLU A 467 -5.45 -8.02 5.53
N SER A 468 -4.80 -8.74 6.43
CA SER A 468 -5.44 -9.77 7.24
C SER A 468 -6.17 -9.21 8.45
N THR A 469 -5.71 -8.08 8.97
CA THR A 469 -6.26 -7.45 10.17
C THR A 469 -7.71 -7.04 9.98
N THR A 470 -8.07 -6.47 8.81
CA THR A 470 -9.44 -6.09 8.47
C THR A 470 -10.42 -7.26 8.58
N TYR A 471 -10.02 -8.41 8.05
CA TYR A 471 -10.82 -9.63 8.08
C TYR A 471 -10.81 -10.27 9.47
N ARG A 472 -9.61 -10.41 10.08
CA ARG A 472 -9.48 -11.03 11.40
C ARG A 472 -10.34 -10.35 12.46
N LEU A 473 -10.26 -9.01 12.55
CA LEU A 473 -10.99 -8.25 13.57
C LEU A 473 -12.50 -8.31 13.32
N ALA A 474 -12.95 -8.10 12.09
CA ALA A 474 -14.37 -8.17 11.75
C ALA A 474 -14.97 -9.56 11.97
N LYS A 475 -14.25 -10.63 11.63
CA LYS A 475 -14.67 -12.01 11.86
C LYS A 475 -14.85 -12.32 13.35
N HIS A 476 -13.89 -11.93 14.19
CA HIS A 476 -14.00 -12.07 15.65
C HIS A 476 -15.17 -11.27 16.21
N ASP A 477 -15.38 -10.06 15.70
CA ASP A 477 -16.46 -9.20 16.17
C ASP A 477 -17.82 -9.75 15.80
N LYS A 478 -18.02 -10.21 14.56
CA LYS A 478 -19.29 -10.85 14.13
C LYS A 478 -19.60 -12.13 14.92
N GLN A 479 -18.59 -12.89 15.29
CA GLN A 479 -18.79 -14.09 16.14
C GLN A 479 -19.22 -13.74 17.55
N ARG A 480 -18.67 -12.66 18.12
CA ARG A 480 -18.93 -12.22 19.51
C ARG A 480 -20.15 -11.32 19.64
N TYR A 481 -20.39 -10.48 18.63
CA TYR A 481 -21.43 -9.47 18.55
C TYR A 481 -22.11 -9.57 17.18
N PRO A 482 -23.12 -10.46 17.02
CA PRO A 482 -23.74 -10.71 15.70
C PRO A 482 -24.35 -9.48 15.04
N ASP A 483 -24.78 -8.50 15.84
CA ASP A 483 -25.41 -7.24 15.42
C ASP A 483 -24.41 -6.08 15.15
N ILE A 484 -23.09 -6.28 15.39
CA ILE A 484 -22.10 -5.28 15.05
C ILE A 484 -22.08 -5.01 13.53
N ILE A 485 -22.01 -3.75 13.15
CA ILE A 485 -21.99 -3.35 11.74
C ILE A 485 -20.57 -3.51 11.21
N THR A 486 -20.43 -4.25 10.12
CA THR A 486 -19.20 -4.45 9.35
C THR A 486 -19.39 -3.89 7.94
N ALA A 487 -18.33 -3.77 7.16
CA ALA A 487 -18.43 -3.40 5.75
C ALA A 487 -19.07 -4.52 4.92
N GLY A 488 -19.68 -4.16 3.80
CA GLY A 488 -20.44 -5.05 2.92
C GLY A 488 -21.91 -5.15 3.28
N GLU A 489 -22.66 -5.93 2.51
CA GLU A 489 -24.08 -6.18 2.71
C GLU A 489 -24.33 -7.31 3.75
N GLU A 490 -25.57 -7.46 4.18
CA GLU A 490 -25.96 -8.54 5.10
C GLU A 490 -25.77 -9.91 4.41
N GLY A 491 -24.97 -10.78 5.03
CA GLY A 491 -24.61 -12.09 4.50
C GLY A 491 -23.26 -12.16 3.79
N ASP A 492 -22.61 -11.04 3.56
CA ASP A 492 -21.25 -10.98 3.02
C ASP A 492 -20.21 -11.48 4.03
N THR A 493 -19.03 -11.86 3.52
CA THR A 493 -17.88 -12.12 4.38
C THR A 493 -17.47 -10.83 5.09
N PRO A 494 -17.46 -10.78 6.44
CA PRO A 494 -17.23 -9.55 7.17
C PRO A 494 -15.80 -9.04 7.01
N TYR A 495 -15.65 -7.74 6.81
CA TYR A 495 -14.38 -7.04 6.85
C TYR A 495 -14.58 -5.62 7.39
N TYR A 496 -13.50 -4.95 7.77
CA TYR A 496 -13.51 -3.53 8.12
C TYR A 496 -12.78 -2.71 7.06
N THR A 497 -13.24 -1.50 6.84
CA THR A 497 -12.56 -0.52 5.98
C THR A 497 -11.19 -0.17 6.59
N ASN A 498 -10.17 -0.01 5.73
CA ASN A 498 -8.84 0.38 6.20
C ASN A 498 -8.88 1.76 6.86
N SER A 499 -8.28 1.87 8.04
CA SER A 499 -8.05 3.12 8.78
C SER A 499 -9.25 4.07 8.73
N SER A 500 -9.13 5.25 8.11
CA SER A 500 -10.18 6.25 7.90
C SER A 500 -10.58 6.39 6.43
N HIS A 501 -10.36 5.36 5.62
CA HIS A 501 -10.75 5.39 4.21
C HIS A 501 -12.28 5.39 4.06
N LEU A 502 -12.72 5.84 2.89
CA LEU A 502 -14.11 5.73 2.47
C LEU A 502 -14.51 4.27 2.23
N PRO A 503 -15.81 3.93 2.34
CA PRO A 503 -16.34 2.69 1.81
C PRO A 503 -15.90 2.51 0.34
N VAL A 504 -15.51 1.29 -0.01
CA VAL A 504 -14.93 1.01 -1.34
C VAL A 504 -15.92 1.10 -2.49
N ASP A 505 -17.21 1.17 -2.19
CA ASP A 505 -18.35 1.26 -3.10
C ASP A 505 -18.97 2.67 -3.19
N TYR A 506 -18.38 3.67 -2.52
CA TYR A 506 -18.99 4.99 -2.33
C TYR A 506 -19.19 5.77 -3.63
N THR A 507 -18.15 5.92 -4.46
CA THR A 507 -18.23 6.82 -5.62
C THR A 507 -17.34 6.37 -6.77
N GLU A 508 -17.78 6.71 -8.00
CA GLU A 508 -16.97 6.58 -9.23
C GLU A 508 -16.15 7.86 -9.50
N ASP A 509 -16.38 8.95 -8.77
CA ASP A 509 -15.65 10.21 -8.92
C ASP A 509 -14.43 10.25 -8.00
N VAL A 510 -13.23 10.24 -8.58
CA VAL A 510 -11.97 10.27 -7.82
C VAL A 510 -11.80 11.56 -7.02
N PHE A 511 -12.31 12.68 -7.50
CA PHE A 511 -12.17 13.96 -6.83
C PHE A 511 -13.14 14.11 -5.66
N ASP A 512 -14.36 13.53 -5.75
CA ASP A 512 -15.27 13.43 -4.60
C ASP A 512 -14.63 12.63 -3.46
N ALA A 513 -13.95 11.54 -3.80
CA ALA A 513 -13.23 10.76 -2.81
C ALA A 513 -12.03 11.53 -2.23
N LEU A 514 -11.26 12.21 -3.06
CA LEU A 514 -10.11 13.02 -2.64
C LEU A 514 -10.52 14.19 -1.75
N ASP A 515 -11.63 14.88 -2.07
CA ASP A 515 -12.16 16.01 -1.27
C ASP A 515 -12.45 15.61 0.19
N ILE A 516 -12.90 14.36 0.40
CA ILE A 516 -13.13 13.83 1.75
C ILE A 516 -11.83 13.36 2.40
N GLN A 517 -11.00 12.65 1.63
CA GLN A 517 -9.80 11.98 2.16
C GLN A 517 -8.63 12.92 2.41
N ASP A 518 -8.52 14.04 1.70
CA ASP A 518 -7.36 14.94 1.79
C ASP A 518 -7.15 15.44 3.23
N GLU A 519 -8.21 15.87 3.88
CA GLU A 519 -8.16 16.40 5.23
C GLU A 519 -7.87 15.30 6.28
N LEU A 520 -8.43 14.11 6.11
CA LEU A 520 -8.24 12.98 7.03
C LEU A 520 -6.83 12.37 6.89
N GLN A 521 -6.36 12.20 5.67
CA GLN A 521 -5.08 11.56 5.37
C GLN A 521 -3.88 12.40 5.85
N THR A 522 -4.01 13.71 5.90
CA THR A 522 -2.96 14.62 6.40
C THR A 522 -2.77 14.56 7.92
N LEU A 523 -3.74 14.01 8.66
CA LEU A 523 -3.65 13.86 10.11
C LEU A 523 -2.75 12.67 10.55
N TYR A 524 -2.47 11.74 9.68
CA TYR A 524 -1.53 10.66 9.96
C TYR A 524 -0.09 11.13 9.84
N THR A 525 0.77 10.56 10.66
CA THR A 525 2.22 10.80 10.62
C THR A 525 2.97 9.69 9.90
N SER A 526 2.27 8.62 9.50
CA SER A 526 2.84 7.53 8.72
C SER A 526 1.76 6.67 8.01
N GLY A 527 2.18 5.86 7.05
CA GLY A 527 1.38 4.80 6.42
C GLY A 527 0.21 5.24 5.55
N THR A 528 -0.05 6.54 5.43
CA THR A 528 -1.19 7.03 4.66
C THR A 528 -0.93 6.96 3.17
N VAL A 529 -1.93 6.51 2.41
CA VAL A 529 -1.89 6.46 0.94
C VAL A 529 -3.30 6.50 0.37
N PHE A 530 -3.48 7.26 -0.69
CA PHE A 530 -4.70 7.23 -1.49
C PHE A 530 -4.50 6.31 -2.70
N HIS A 531 -5.38 5.32 -2.85
CA HIS A 531 -5.40 4.41 -3.99
C HIS A 531 -6.52 4.81 -4.96
N ALA A 532 -6.17 5.33 -6.13
CA ALA A 532 -7.15 5.50 -7.20
C ALA A 532 -7.34 4.15 -7.92
N PHE A 533 -8.34 3.37 -7.48
CA PHE A 533 -8.67 2.09 -8.10
C PHE A 533 -9.34 2.30 -9.45
N LEU A 534 -8.69 1.82 -10.51
CA LEU A 534 -9.16 1.87 -11.87
C LEU A 534 -9.51 0.44 -12.32
N GLY A 535 -10.62 0.28 -13.04
CA GLY A 535 -11.04 -1.04 -13.53
C GLY A 535 -10.11 -1.60 -14.59
N GLU A 536 -9.36 -0.74 -15.26
CA GLU A 536 -8.47 -1.10 -16.36
C GLU A 536 -7.37 -0.05 -16.58
N LYS A 537 -6.48 -0.31 -17.54
CA LYS A 537 -5.41 0.61 -17.94
C LYS A 537 -5.99 1.98 -18.35
N MET A 538 -5.31 3.07 -17.99
CA MET A 538 -5.64 4.39 -18.52
C MET A 538 -5.38 4.48 -20.04
N PRO A 539 -6.07 5.38 -20.77
CA PRO A 539 -5.99 5.44 -22.22
C PRO A 539 -4.56 5.63 -22.74
N ASP A 540 -3.84 6.57 -22.14
CA ASP A 540 -2.47 6.88 -22.50
C ASP A 540 -1.66 7.43 -21.32
N TRP A 541 -0.39 7.66 -21.53
CA TRP A 541 0.51 8.19 -20.52
C TRP A 541 0.18 9.64 -20.13
N LYS A 542 -0.38 10.46 -21.04
CA LYS A 542 -0.76 11.86 -20.76
C LYS A 542 -1.92 11.93 -19.78
N ALA A 543 -2.90 11.06 -19.95
CA ALA A 543 -4.02 10.95 -19.01
C ALA A 543 -3.53 10.58 -17.59
N ALA A 544 -2.59 9.65 -17.48
CA ALA A 544 -1.97 9.30 -16.21
C ALA A 544 -1.17 10.48 -15.63
N ALA A 545 -0.34 11.14 -16.44
CA ALA A 545 0.44 12.32 -16.02
C ALA A 545 -0.46 13.46 -15.55
N ASN A 546 -1.53 13.74 -16.28
CA ASN A 546 -2.48 14.81 -15.95
C ASN A 546 -3.22 14.52 -14.64
N LEU A 547 -3.62 13.27 -14.38
CA LEU A 547 -4.25 12.90 -13.11
C LEU A 547 -3.26 13.03 -11.95
N VAL A 548 -2.05 12.46 -12.07
CA VAL A 548 -1.00 12.59 -11.06
C VAL A 548 -0.68 14.04 -10.74
N ARG A 549 -0.54 14.87 -11.77
CA ARG A 549 -0.28 16.31 -11.64
C ARG A 549 -1.45 17.05 -11.00
N THR A 550 -2.69 16.75 -11.40
CA THR A 550 -3.89 17.36 -10.81
C THR A 550 -3.98 17.10 -9.33
N VAL A 551 -3.71 15.86 -8.90
CA VAL A 551 -3.70 15.51 -7.48
C VAL A 551 -2.58 16.26 -6.76
N ALA A 552 -1.36 16.26 -7.29
CA ALA A 552 -0.23 16.93 -6.65
C ALA A 552 -0.42 18.44 -6.46
N GLU A 553 -1.01 19.13 -7.46
CA GLU A 553 -1.18 20.58 -7.44
C GLU A 553 -2.38 21.05 -6.58
N ASN A 554 -3.41 20.20 -6.39
CA ASN A 554 -4.67 20.64 -5.75
C ASN A 554 -4.92 20.03 -4.37
N TYR A 555 -4.24 18.96 -3.99
CA TYR A 555 -4.44 18.26 -2.72
C TYR A 555 -3.18 18.24 -1.86
N LYS A 556 -3.36 18.29 -0.55
CA LYS A 556 -2.28 18.17 0.45
C LYS A 556 -1.88 16.73 0.72
N LEU A 557 -2.62 15.80 0.14
CA LEU A 557 -2.41 14.36 0.26
C LEU A 557 -0.94 14.00 0.02
N PRO A 558 -0.26 13.41 1.01
CA PRO A 558 1.20 13.24 0.94
C PRO A 558 1.65 12.11 0.02
N TYR A 559 0.78 11.10 -0.21
CA TYR A 559 1.17 9.87 -0.87
C TYR A 559 -0.01 9.22 -1.59
N TYR A 560 0.13 8.93 -2.86
CA TYR A 560 -0.96 8.38 -3.67
C TYR A 560 -0.42 7.53 -4.83
N THR A 561 -1.30 6.74 -5.42
CA THR A 561 -0.98 5.89 -6.57
C THR A 561 -2.22 5.64 -7.42
N LEU A 562 -2.01 5.42 -8.71
CA LEU A 562 -3.04 4.90 -9.62
C LEU A 562 -2.98 3.37 -9.58
N SER A 563 -4.13 2.71 -9.50
CA SER A 563 -4.21 1.27 -9.28
C SER A 563 -5.12 0.60 -10.32
N PRO A 564 -4.64 0.44 -11.59
CA PRO A 564 -5.38 -0.31 -12.60
C PRO A 564 -5.47 -1.79 -12.25
N THR A 565 -6.54 -2.45 -12.71
CA THR A 565 -6.66 -3.91 -12.68
C THR A 565 -6.18 -4.48 -14.02
N TYR A 566 -5.44 -5.58 -13.99
CA TYR A 566 -4.98 -6.29 -15.18
C TYR A 566 -4.93 -7.79 -14.94
N SER A 567 -4.81 -8.56 -16.01
CA SER A 567 -4.74 -10.02 -15.92
C SER A 567 -3.54 -10.57 -16.69
N ILE A 568 -3.04 -11.72 -16.28
CA ILE A 568 -1.93 -12.44 -16.94
C ILE A 568 -2.38 -13.83 -17.36
N CYS A 569 -2.34 -14.08 -18.65
CA CYS A 569 -2.53 -15.41 -19.21
C CYS A 569 -1.18 -16.06 -19.50
N LYS A 570 -0.99 -17.33 -19.16
CA LYS A 570 0.24 -18.07 -19.44
C LYS A 570 0.60 -18.12 -20.93
N CYS A 571 -0.41 -18.12 -21.81
CA CYS A 571 -0.21 -18.24 -23.26
C CYS A 571 -0.14 -16.89 -23.97
N HIS A 572 -0.84 -15.85 -23.45
CA HIS A 572 -1.01 -14.57 -24.13
C HIS A 572 -0.42 -13.37 -23.35
N GLY A 573 0.18 -13.63 -22.18
CA GLY A 573 0.79 -12.59 -21.36
C GLY A 573 -0.23 -11.62 -20.77
N TYR A 574 0.06 -10.32 -20.84
CA TYR A 574 -0.72 -9.24 -20.26
C TYR A 574 -2.07 -9.03 -20.97
N LEU A 575 -3.14 -8.92 -20.16
CA LEU A 575 -4.49 -8.62 -20.59
C LEU A 575 -5.00 -7.38 -19.81
N ILE A 576 -5.63 -6.46 -20.50
CA ILE A 576 -6.20 -5.24 -19.89
C ILE A 576 -7.46 -5.60 -19.10
N GLY A 577 -7.54 -5.15 -17.84
CA GLY A 577 -8.72 -5.34 -17.00
C GLY A 577 -8.83 -6.72 -16.36
N GLU A 578 -10.01 -7.03 -15.81
CA GLU A 578 -10.29 -8.25 -15.08
C GLU A 578 -10.69 -9.40 -16.00
N HIS A 579 -9.88 -10.45 -16.04
CA HIS A 579 -10.15 -11.68 -16.76
C HIS A 579 -9.74 -12.90 -15.94
N PHE A 580 -10.66 -13.58 -15.27
CA PHE A 580 -10.37 -14.88 -14.61
C PHE A 580 -10.17 -16.01 -15.60
N THR A 581 -10.69 -15.83 -16.81
CA THR A 581 -10.52 -16.72 -17.96
C THR A 581 -10.03 -15.90 -19.13
N CYS A 582 -8.98 -16.34 -19.78
CA CYS A 582 -8.41 -15.65 -20.95
C CYS A 582 -9.44 -15.59 -22.10
N PRO A 583 -9.79 -14.39 -22.60
CA PRO A 583 -10.77 -14.25 -23.68
C PRO A 583 -10.26 -14.80 -25.02
N ILE A 584 -8.97 -15.07 -25.14
CA ILE A 584 -8.34 -15.53 -26.39
C ILE A 584 -8.28 -17.07 -26.45
N CYS A 585 -7.82 -17.74 -25.37
CA CYS A 585 -7.62 -19.19 -25.36
C CYS A 585 -8.54 -19.96 -24.41
N GLY A 586 -9.35 -19.30 -23.57
CA GLY A 586 -10.22 -19.95 -22.59
C GLY A 586 -9.53 -20.52 -21.35
N GLU A 587 -8.19 -20.42 -21.26
CA GLU A 587 -7.45 -20.88 -20.10
C GLU A 587 -7.59 -19.91 -18.91
N LYS A 588 -7.37 -20.43 -17.69
CA LYS A 588 -7.38 -19.61 -16.47
C LYS A 588 -6.30 -18.56 -16.55
N ALA A 589 -6.66 -17.32 -16.20
CA ALA A 589 -5.75 -16.19 -16.08
C ALA A 589 -5.67 -15.70 -14.62
N GLU A 590 -4.54 -15.13 -14.26
CA GLU A 590 -4.29 -14.51 -12.94
C GLU A 590 -4.75 -13.05 -13.00
N VAL A 591 -5.73 -12.67 -12.18
CA VAL A 591 -6.19 -11.28 -12.07
C VAL A 591 -5.36 -10.55 -11.02
N TYR A 592 -4.71 -9.47 -11.40
CA TYR A 592 -3.88 -8.66 -10.53
C TYR A 592 -4.61 -7.36 -10.16
N SER A 593 -4.75 -7.12 -8.88
CA SER A 593 -5.19 -5.85 -8.32
C SER A 593 -4.37 -5.53 -7.07
N ARG A 594 -4.35 -4.25 -6.68
CA ARG A 594 -3.63 -3.82 -5.49
C ARG A 594 -4.45 -4.18 -4.25
N ILE A 595 -3.88 -5.00 -3.37
CA ILE A 595 -4.57 -5.41 -2.15
C ILE A 595 -4.62 -4.27 -1.12
N THR A 596 -3.47 -3.78 -0.71
CA THR A 596 -3.31 -2.56 0.11
C THR A 596 -2.02 -1.82 -0.22
N GLY A 597 -0.94 -2.51 -0.50
CA GLY A 597 0.38 -1.90 -0.70
C GLY A 597 1.09 -2.37 -1.95
N TYR A 598 0.70 -3.50 -2.46
CA TYR A 598 1.34 -4.13 -3.60
C TYR A 598 0.32 -4.94 -4.41
N TYR A 599 0.67 -5.24 -5.64
CA TYR A 599 -0.16 -6.06 -6.52
C TYR A 599 -0.04 -7.53 -6.17
N ARG A 600 -1.17 -8.22 -6.23
CA ARG A 600 -1.26 -9.65 -5.96
C ARG A 600 -2.38 -10.27 -6.76
N PRO A 601 -2.25 -11.53 -7.22
CA PRO A 601 -3.38 -12.24 -7.81
C PRO A 601 -4.56 -12.29 -6.85
N VAL A 602 -5.72 -11.78 -7.27
CA VAL A 602 -6.95 -11.72 -6.46
C VAL A 602 -7.35 -13.10 -5.94
N GLN A 603 -7.07 -14.13 -6.73
CA GLN A 603 -7.32 -15.53 -6.36
C GLN A 603 -6.57 -16.01 -5.10
N ASN A 604 -5.53 -15.27 -4.70
CA ASN A 604 -4.69 -15.58 -3.53
C ASN A 604 -5.00 -14.69 -2.32
N TRP A 605 -6.06 -13.88 -2.37
CA TRP A 605 -6.44 -13.02 -1.25
C TRP A 605 -7.23 -13.80 -0.18
N ASN A 606 -7.22 -13.31 1.07
CA ASN A 606 -8.10 -13.84 2.10
C ASN A 606 -9.57 -13.51 1.77
N GLU A 607 -10.49 -14.20 2.45
CA GLU A 607 -11.93 -14.10 2.18
C GLU A 607 -12.46 -12.66 2.32
N GLY A 608 -12.04 -11.95 3.38
CA GLY A 608 -12.49 -10.56 3.61
C GLY A 608 -11.97 -9.59 2.55
N LYS A 609 -10.71 -9.72 2.13
CA LYS A 609 -10.16 -8.89 1.03
C LYS A 609 -10.74 -9.27 -0.32
N THR A 610 -11.09 -10.53 -0.54
CA THR A 610 -11.82 -10.96 -1.73
C THR A 610 -13.21 -10.35 -1.77
N GLN A 611 -13.90 -10.26 -0.61
CA GLN A 611 -15.19 -9.58 -0.51
C GLN A 611 -15.05 -8.06 -0.76
N GLU A 612 -14.07 -7.41 -0.13
CA GLU A 612 -13.76 -5.99 -0.40
C GLU A 612 -13.54 -5.74 -1.90
N TYR A 613 -12.79 -6.61 -2.58
CA TYR A 613 -12.56 -6.50 -4.02
C TYR A 613 -13.85 -6.58 -4.84
N LYS A 614 -14.77 -7.48 -4.49
CA LYS A 614 -16.08 -7.60 -5.15
C LYS A 614 -16.94 -6.34 -4.95
N ASN A 615 -16.82 -5.71 -3.80
CA ASN A 615 -17.59 -4.52 -3.44
C ASN A 615 -16.99 -3.23 -4.01
N ARG A 616 -15.74 -3.26 -4.54
CA ARG A 616 -15.07 -2.06 -5.06
C ARG A 616 -15.78 -1.44 -6.25
N THR A 617 -16.06 -0.16 -6.13
CA THR A 617 -16.40 0.70 -7.26
C THR A 617 -15.12 1.31 -7.82
N ASN A 618 -14.90 1.16 -9.13
CA ASN A 618 -13.73 1.72 -9.79
C ASN A 618 -13.99 3.18 -10.17
N TYR A 619 -12.98 4.04 -10.01
CA TYR A 619 -13.08 5.44 -10.40
C TYR A 619 -13.14 5.58 -11.92
N ASN A 620 -14.06 6.43 -12.36
CA ASN A 620 -14.21 6.83 -13.76
C ASN A 620 -13.60 8.22 -13.97
N ILE A 621 -12.35 8.25 -14.43
CA ILE A 621 -11.60 9.50 -14.57
C ILE A 621 -12.24 10.46 -15.59
N GLY A 622 -12.85 9.90 -16.65
CA GLY A 622 -13.50 10.71 -17.68
C GLY A 622 -14.78 11.43 -17.21
N GLN A 623 -15.38 10.98 -16.12
CA GLN A 623 -16.57 11.57 -15.52
C GLN A 623 -16.27 12.35 -14.23
N SER A 624 -15.09 12.17 -13.67
CA SER A 624 -14.66 12.82 -12.44
C SER A 624 -14.51 14.33 -12.62
N GLN A 625 -14.99 15.12 -11.65
CA GLN A 625 -15.03 16.58 -11.75
C GLN A 625 -14.35 17.24 -10.55
N LEU A 626 -13.22 17.91 -10.82
CA LEU A 626 -12.56 18.73 -9.82
C LEU A 626 -13.41 19.98 -9.52
N LYS A 627 -13.84 20.13 -8.25
CA LYS A 627 -14.70 21.24 -7.82
C LYS A 627 -13.92 22.50 -7.44
N HIS A 628 -12.64 22.36 -7.13
CA HIS A 628 -11.76 23.45 -6.73
C HIS A 628 -10.39 23.32 -7.41
N GLY A 629 -9.66 24.44 -7.51
CA GLY A 629 -8.31 24.45 -8.08
C GLY A 629 -8.25 24.35 -9.61
N VAL A 630 -7.12 23.90 -10.13
CA VAL A 630 -6.84 23.81 -11.57
C VAL A 630 -6.79 22.35 -12.00
N SER A 631 -7.79 21.90 -12.73
CA SER A 631 -7.78 20.57 -13.32
C SER A 631 -6.96 20.56 -14.63
N ARG A 632 -5.93 19.75 -14.67
CA ARG A 632 -5.17 19.49 -15.90
C ARG A 632 -5.92 18.55 -16.86
N ILE A 633 -6.90 17.82 -16.32
CA ILE A 633 -7.76 16.91 -17.10
C ILE A 633 -8.82 17.69 -17.87
N THR A 634 -9.35 18.78 -17.30
CA THR A 634 -10.49 19.54 -17.85
C THR A 634 -10.10 20.67 -18.82
N ALA A 635 -8.86 21.13 -18.85
CA ALA A 635 -8.42 22.16 -19.80
C ALA A 635 -8.59 21.69 -21.26
N ASP A 636 -8.19 20.46 -21.55
CA ASP A 636 -8.34 19.86 -22.89
C ASP A 636 -9.79 19.48 -23.23
N THR A 637 -10.62 19.12 -22.23
CA THR A 637 -12.02 18.73 -22.47
C THR A 637 -12.98 19.90 -22.55
N ARG A 638 -12.73 21.03 -21.89
CA ARG A 638 -13.59 22.23 -21.97
C ARG A 638 -13.47 22.96 -23.28
N GLU A 639 -12.27 23.11 -23.85
CA GLU A 639 -12.10 23.68 -25.20
C GLU A 639 -12.81 22.83 -26.27
N ARG A 640 -12.85 21.49 -26.07
CA ARG A 640 -13.52 20.55 -26.98
C ARG A 640 -15.05 20.54 -26.86
N THR A 641 -15.59 20.75 -25.65
CA THR A 641 -17.05 20.89 -25.45
C THR A 641 -17.60 22.22 -25.93
N ASP A 642 -16.81 23.28 -25.86
CA ASP A 642 -17.25 24.63 -26.35
C ASP A 642 -17.21 24.70 -27.87
N ILE A 643 -16.29 24.00 -28.54
CA ILE A 643 -16.29 23.85 -30.01
C ILE A 643 -17.50 23.02 -30.46
N ALA A 644 -17.87 21.94 -29.75
CA ALA A 644 -19.05 21.15 -30.06
C ALA A 644 -20.37 21.91 -29.83
N ARG A 645 -20.41 22.88 -28.89
CA ARG A 645 -21.58 23.76 -28.69
C ARG A 645 -21.73 24.83 -29.75
N THR A 646 -20.64 25.28 -30.33
CA THR A 646 -20.67 26.32 -31.41
C THR A 646 -21.06 25.70 -32.75
N GLU A 647 -20.73 24.44 -33.01
CA GLU A 647 -21.12 23.78 -34.28
C GLU A 647 -22.57 23.23 -34.27
N SER A 648 -23.19 23.07 -33.12
CA SER A 648 -24.59 22.56 -33.02
C SER A 648 -25.67 23.66 -33.21
N SER A 649 -25.29 24.92 -33.41
CA SER A 649 -26.23 26.05 -33.54
C SER A 649 -26.66 26.37 -34.99
N HIS A 650 -26.22 25.59 -35.96
CA HIS A 650 -26.66 25.75 -37.36
C HIS A 650 -26.95 24.42 -38.03
N GLN A 651 -28.13 23.85 -37.75
CA GLN A 651 -28.86 23.10 -38.72
C GLN A 651 -30.35 22.88 -38.30
N GLY A 652 -31.20 23.09 -39.26
CA GLY A 652 -32.61 23.35 -39.22
C GLY A 652 -33.51 22.32 -38.55
N LYS A 653 -34.65 22.82 -38.15
CA LYS A 653 -35.82 22.12 -37.68
C LYS A 653 -36.26 21.01 -38.65
N GLU A 654 -36.16 19.77 -38.22
CA GLU A 654 -37.13 18.74 -38.70
C GLU A 654 -37.77 18.04 -37.49
N LYS A 655 -39.07 17.98 -37.51
CA LYS A 655 -39.93 17.29 -36.57
C LYS A 655 -39.90 15.79 -36.85
N GLY A 656 -39.58 14.99 -35.82
CA GLY A 656 -39.76 13.53 -35.88
C GLY A 656 -39.16 12.85 -34.67
N GLY A 657 -39.93 12.00 -34.00
CA GLY A 657 -39.72 11.19 -32.82
C GLY A 657 -38.32 11.01 -32.23
N ALA A 658 -38.22 11.02 -30.93
CA ALA A 658 -37.01 10.86 -30.17
C ALA A 658 -36.16 9.66 -30.66
N LEU A 659 -35.12 9.92 -31.44
CA LEU A 659 -34.16 8.93 -31.90
C LEU A 659 -33.04 8.83 -30.89
N THR A 660 -33.03 7.75 -30.12
CA THR A 660 -31.90 7.42 -29.25
C THR A 660 -30.83 6.71 -30.07
N HIS A 661 -29.64 7.27 -30.18
CA HIS A 661 -28.50 6.65 -30.85
C HIS A 661 -27.53 6.08 -29.82
N LEU A 662 -27.18 4.80 -30.00
CA LEU A 662 -26.16 4.12 -29.18
C LEU A 662 -24.89 3.92 -30.00
N TYR A 663 -23.76 4.34 -29.45
CA TYR A 663 -22.44 4.17 -30.04
C TYR A 663 -21.54 3.41 -29.07
N LEU A 664 -21.00 2.26 -29.51
CA LEU A 664 -20.01 1.52 -28.74
C LEU A 664 -18.60 1.81 -29.28
N PHE A 665 -17.81 2.53 -28.53
CA PHE A 665 -16.41 2.79 -28.85
C PHE A 665 -15.56 1.60 -28.45
N THR A 666 -14.76 1.09 -29.38
CA THR A 666 -13.89 -0.06 -29.24
C THR A 666 -12.48 0.22 -29.76
N THR A 667 -11.50 -0.63 -29.43
CA THR A 667 -10.19 -0.67 -30.08
C THR A 667 -9.90 -2.09 -30.56
N LYS A 668 -8.97 -2.25 -31.50
CA LYS A 668 -8.66 -3.57 -32.13
C LYS A 668 -8.09 -4.56 -31.10
N THR A 669 -7.42 -4.07 -30.06
CA THR A 669 -6.73 -4.88 -29.04
C THR A 669 -7.49 -4.98 -27.72
N CYS A 670 -8.74 -4.51 -27.64
CA CYS A 670 -9.52 -4.43 -26.42
C CYS A 670 -10.36 -5.71 -26.16
N PRO A 671 -9.96 -6.61 -25.26
CA PRO A 671 -10.72 -7.83 -24.94
C PRO A 671 -12.08 -7.53 -24.29
N ASN A 672 -12.17 -6.48 -23.46
CA ASN A 672 -13.40 -6.06 -22.79
C ASN A 672 -14.46 -5.58 -23.80
N CYS A 673 -14.04 -5.18 -24.98
CA CYS A 673 -14.95 -4.81 -26.06
C CYS A 673 -15.74 -6.03 -26.61
N VAL A 674 -15.18 -7.23 -26.50
CA VAL A 674 -15.90 -8.48 -26.85
C VAL A 674 -17.04 -8.72 -25.87
N SER A 675 -16.77 -8.61 -24.57
CA SER A 675 -17.78 -8.75 -23.51
C SER A 675 -18.87 -7.67 -23.60
N ALA A 676 -18.49 -6.42 -23.89
CA ALA A 676 -19.45 -5.34 -24.09
C ALA A 676 -20.39 -5.58 -25.30
N LYS A 677 -19.86 -6.13 -26.39
CA LYS A 677 -20.66 -6.56 -27.56
C LYS A 677 -21.65 -7.69 -27.22
N GLU A 678 -21.24 -8.64 -26.39
CA GLU A 678 -22.09 -9.72 -25.90
C GLU A 678 -23.24 -9.17 -25.03
N PHE A 679 -22.95 -8.25 -24.10
CA PHE A 679 -24.00 -7.63 -23.26
C PHE A 679 -25.02 -6.82 -24.06
N LEU A 680 -24.59 -6.18 -25.15
CA LEU A 680 -25.43 -5.36 -26.02
C LEU A 680 -26.10 -6.19 -27.11
N LYS A 681 -26.00 -7.51 -27.10
CA LYS A 681 -26.61 -8.39 -28.09
C LYS A 681 -28.15 -8.23 -28.11
N GLY A 682 -28.70 -7.83 -29.24
CA GLY A 682 -30.13 -7.53 -29.39
C GLY A 682 -30.50 -6.05 -29.22
N GLN A 683 -29.56 -5.18 -28.91
CA GLN A 683 -29.70 -3.72 -28.95
C GLN A 683 -29.24 -3.22 -30.33
N ASP A 684 -29.84 -2.12 -30.78
CA ASP A 684 -29.40 -1.46 -32.02
C ASP A 684 -28.36 -0.40 -31.68
N TYR A 685 -27.09 -0.68 -31.98
CA TYR A 685 -25.97 0.20 -31.69
C TYR A 685 -24.91 0.19 -32.79
N GLN A 686 -24.22 1.29 -32.96
CA GLN A 686 -23.14 1.42 -33.92
C GLN A 686 -21.77 1.23 -33.22
N ILE A 687 -20.95 0.34 -33.79
CA ILE A 687 -19.58 0.14 -33.32
C ILE A 687 -18.67 1.19 -33.98
N ILE A 688 -17.86 1.88 -33.17
CA ILE A 688 -16.86 2.85 -33.60
C ILE A 688 -15.50 2.37 -33.10
N ASP A 689 -14.57 2.13 -34.01
CA ASP A 689 -13.18 1.91 -33.64
C ASP A 689 -12.53 3.26 -33.30
N ALA A 690 -12.12 3.43 -32.04
CA ALA A 690 -11.57 4.68 -31.55
C ALA A 690 -10.18 5.02 -32.17
N GLU A 691 -9.45 3.99 -32.64
CA GLU A 691 -8.16 4.16 -33.32
C GLU A 691 -8.35 4.55 -34.79
N GLU A 692 -9.43 4.07 -35.45
CA GLU A 692 -9.78 4.43 -36.84
C GLU A 692 -10.56 5.75 -36.94
N ARG A 693 -11.28 6.13 -35.86
CA ARG A 693 -12.10 7.33 -35.80
C ARG A 693 -11.75 8.21 -34.59
N PRO A 694 -10.50 8.70 -34.53
CA PRO A 694 -10.07 9.60 -33.45
C PRO A 694 -10.91 10.87 -33.37
N ASP A 695 -11.43 11.35 -34.50
CA ASP A 695 -12.35 12.50 -34.58
C ASP A 695 -13.64 12.30 -33.74
N LEU A 696 -14.21 11.10 -33.79
CA LEU A 696 -15.41 10.77 -33.00
C LEU A 696 -15.06 10.43 -31.54
N ALA A 697 -13.94 9.74 -31.33
CA ALA A 697 -13.47 9.47 -29.97
C ALA A 697 -13.19 10.80 -29.22
N GLU A 698 -12.60 11.75 -29.89
CA GLU A 698 -12.37 13.10 -29.39
C GLU A 698 -13.68 13.87 -29.18
N LYS A 699 -14.59 13.87 -30.17
CA LYS A 699 -15.90 14.54 -30.11
C LYS A 699 -16.72 14.09 -28.90
N PHE A 700 -16.72 12.79 -28.60
CA PHE A 700 -17.44 12.24 -27.46
C PHE A 700 -16.59 12.14 -26.20
N GLY A 701 -15.33 12.61 -26.20
CA GLY A 701 -14.42 12.56 -25.06
C GLY A 701 -14.26 11.12 -24.54
N ILE A 702 -13.95 10.18 -25.44
CA ILE A 702 -13.73 8.77 -25.11
C ILE A 702 -12.33 8.61 -24.58
N MET A 703 -12.21 8.25 -23.32
CA MET A 703 -10.95 8.11 -22.61
C MET A 703 -10.52 6.65 -22.46
N GLN A 704 -11.40 5.70 -22.72
CA GLN A 704 -11.15 4.27 -22.63
C GLN A 704 -12.12 3.45 -23.48
N ALA A 705 -11.75 2.22 -23.82
CA ALA A 705 -12.61 1.25 -24.52
C ALA A 705 -12.78 -0.02 -23.66
N PRO A 706 -14.00 -0.61 -23.63
CA PRO A 706 -15.22 -0.15 -24.31
C PRO A 706 -15.89 1.03 -23.60
N THR A 707 -16.47 1.96 -24.37
CA THR A 707 -17.38 2.98 -23.86
C THR A 707 -18.64 2.99 -24.68
N LEU A 708 -19.79 2.82 -24.04
CA LEU A 708 -21.11 3.00 -24.66
C LEU A 708 -21.55 4.46 -24.50
N VAL A 709 -21.83 5.11 -25.60
CA VAL A 709 -22.35 6.46 -25.63
C VAL A 709 -23.79 6.43 -26.10
N ILE A 710 -24.67 7.03 -25.33
CA ILE A 710 -26.10 7.16 -25.63
C ILE A 710 -26.40 8.63 -25.90
N VAL A 711 -26.95 8.92 -27.06
CA VAL A 711 -27.37 10.26 -27.43
C VAL A 711 -28.89 10.26 -27.57
N SER A 712 -29.59 10.95 -26.67
CA SER A 712 -31.05 11.11 -26.70
C SER A 712 -31.40 12.56 -26.41
N ASP A 713 -32.13 13.19 -27.31
CA ASP A 713 -32.61 14.59 -27.16
C ASP A 713 -31.54 15.62 -26.86
N GLY A 714 -30.30 15.41 -27.39
CA GLY A 714 -29.18 16.30 -27.16
C GLY A 714 -28.45 16.04 -25.83
N ILE A 715 -28.90 15.08 -25.04
CA ILE A 715 -28.21 14.63 -23.82
C ILE A 715 -27.30 13.46 -24.19
N VAL A 716 -26.05 13.53 -23.78
CA VAL A 716 -25.05 12.47 -23.99
C VAL A 716 -24.77 11.78 -22.65
N GLN A 717 -25.07 10.49 -22.58
CA GLN A 717 -24.71 9.65 -21.45
C GLN A 717 -23.60 8.68 -21.87
N LYS A 718 -22.66 8.39 -20.97
CA LYS A 718 -21.52 7.52 -21.26
C LYS A 718 -21.42 6.44 -20.18
N PHE A 719 -21.22 5.20 -20.61
CA PHE A 719 -20.98 4.05 -19.76
C PHE A 719 -19.63 3.44 -20.15
N ALA A 720 -18.60 3.81 -19.44
CA ALA A 720 -17.26 3.34 -19.67
C ALA A 720 -17.06 1.98 -18.99
N ASN A 721 -16.26 1.10 -19.61
CA ASN A 721 -15.96 -0.29 -19.28
C ASN A 721 -17.13 -1.29 -19.43
N ALA A 722 -16.77 -2.57 -19.52
CA ALA A 722 -17.75 -3.65 -19.76
C ALA A 722 -18.74 -3.82 -18.60
N SER A 723 -18.31 -3.59 -17.35
CA SER A 723 -19.14 -3.74 -16.16
C SER A 723 -20.28 -2.71 -16.09
N ASN A 724 -19.99 -1.45 -16.41
CA ASN A 724 -20.99 -0.39 -16.44
C ASN A 724 -21.96 -0.55 -17.61
N ILE A 725 -21.47 -1.02 -18.77
CA ILE A 725 -22.31 -1.36 -19.91
C ILE A 725 -23.27 -2.51 -19.54
N ARG A 726 -22.78 -3.52 -18.84
CA ARG A 726 -23.61 -4.62 -18.33
C ARG A 726 -24.70 -4.13 -17.39
N ARG A 727 -24.33 -3.29 -16.40
CA ARG A 727 -25.28 -2.72 -15.43
C ARG A 727 -26.38 -1.89 -16.12
N PHE A 728 -26.00 -1.08 -17.12
CA PHE A 728 -26.95 -0.34 -17.94
C PHE A 728 -27.94 -1.27 -18.64
N VAL A 729 -27.47 -2.36 -19.23
CA VAL A 729 -28.37 -3.35 -19.94
C VAL A 729 -29.29 -4.04 -18.95
N GLU A 730 -28.79 -4.45 -17.77
CA GLU A 730 -29.58 -5.10 -16.71
C GLU A 730 -30.67 -4.17 -16.16
N GLN A 731 -30.35 -2.89 -15.92
CA GLN A 731 -31.34 -1.89 -15.45
C GLN A 731 -32.44 -1.61 -16.49
N ASN A 732 -32.11 -1.59 -17.77
CA ASN A 732 -33.07 -1.36 -18.82
C ASN A 732 -33.96 -2.60 -19.14
N HIS A 733 -33.45 -3.81 -18.92
CA HIS A 733 -34.26 -5.04 -18.99
C HIS A 733 -35.30 -5.13 -17.87
N THR A 734 -34.99 -4.61 -16.68
CA THR A 734 -35.95 -4.58 -15.55
C THR A 734 -37.04 -3.54 -15.71
N SER A 735 -36.85 -2.51 -16.52
CA SER A 735 -37.86 -1.47 -16.82
C SER A 735 -38.88 -1.93 -17.84
N THR A 736 -38.53 -2.86 -18.72
CA THR A 736 -39.43 -3.39 -19.78
C THR A 736 -40.33 -4.54 -19.31
N VAL A 737 -40.09 -5.10 -18.12
CA VAL A 737 -40.92 -6.18 -17.53
C VAL A 737 -42.01 -5.65 -16.57
N LYS A 738 -42.05 -4.32 -16.31
CA LYS A 738 -43.02 -3.64 -15.45
C LYS A 738 -43.93 -2.64 -16.17
N ALA A 739 -44.06 -2.72 -17.51
CA ALA A 739 -45.03 -1.96 -18.31
C ALA A 739 -46.12 -2.87 -18.85
#